data_80f708b064ce1d424820f2590b017fa3
#
_entry.id   80f708b064ce1d424820f2590b017fa3
#
_cell.length_a   1.000
_cell.length_b   1.000
_cell.length_c   1.000
_cell.angle_alpha   90.00
_cell.angle_beta   90.00
_cell.angle_gamma   90.00
#
_symmetry.space_group_name_H-M   'P 1'
#
loop_
_entity.id
_entity.type
_entity.pdbx_description
1 polymer ?
#
loop_
_entity_poly.entity_id
_entity_poly.type
_entity_poly.pdbx_seq_one_letter_code
_entity_poly.pdbx_strand_id
1 'polypeptide(L)'
;MDNLISRFESLGLAPVKAKEAAGNKKLAPALDSLISATGQTTFDKPTGMLLYTLATTVTKEKTPHANYIAKAIATGRIASVEQLSAATKFCAKSDPVANEQVFDEACGVGVVVGDEEIAAGVRSVIDSIKDSLLAERYRGQGKALGMVKKAPELRWADSGKVKSEFDAQILALLGPKDERDDPAAAKKASAASKASTAPVKAPEPKKWEPASLESMLSDGDISRLHKPGENPQIRPGLVEEHLCATKGRVITRFPPEPNGYLHIGHAKAINVNFGYARTHGGTCNLRYDDTNPEAEEQEYVDSILDTVRWLGFEPDKILYSSDYFQELYELAVKLIENGLGYICHCTKEEMNKSRGGEERGPRVACKHRDRPISESLAEFQKMKEGRYAPQAAILRMKMDLEDGNPQMWDPIAYRIIFSTHHRTGDTWCIYPTYDFAHCLCDSIENITHSLCTTEFILARQAYYWLCDAVDVYKPVQWEYGRLSVTNTILSKRKLLKIRDMGFINSLDDPRLYTLPALRRRGVPPQAINAFVRELGVTTATTTINVVRLENHIRDCLNEIAPRVMAVVNPIKVVLENLPEDYFEEIELPFKPRDPSFGTHKVPFTRVLYIDASDFREIDSPDYFRLAPNKSVGLQNVPCPIVCTEVRKNADGSIAELVCRYQNVGKQSKPKTYIQWIADCPKAGSPVRLNEVRIYDPLFRHPDPCDKATVPDGYISDINEDSLKIAKGALVETGLWDVIKRYAATDAGKEELSKHNVENIRVQFMRIGYFALDKDTVLSLADIENNNTGSANLVINRIVTLKEDSKKDA
;
A
#
# COMPACT_ATOMS: atom_id res chain seq x y z
N MET A 1 -4.83 -20.39 -40.79
CA MET A 1 -5.69 -20.08 -39.65
C MET A 1 -6.76 -21.15 -39.51
N ASP A 2 -7.43 -21.55 -40.63
CA ASP A 2 -8.52 -22.52 -40.59
C ASP A 2 -8.06 -23.95 -40.12
N ASN A 3 -6.87 -24.37 -40.45
CA ASN A 3 -6.28 -25.62 -39.96
C ASN A 3 -6.06 -25.62 -38.43
N LEU A 4 -5.67 -24.48 -37.85
CA LEU A 4 -5.52 -24.34 -36.40
C LEU A 4 -6.87 -24.32 -35.69
N ILE A 5 -7.87 -23.68 -36.28
CA ILE A 5 -9.23 -23.64 -35.72
C ILE A 5 -9.81 -25.05 -35.65
N SER A 6 -9.76 -25.81 -36.76
CA SER A 6 -10.23 -27.19 -36.82
C SER A 6 -9.47 -28.11 -35.82
N ARG A 7 -8.17 -27.89 -35.67
CA ARG A 7 -7.35 -28.61 -34.70
C ARG A 7 -7.69 -28.26 -33.23
N PHE A 8 -8.08 -27.04 -32.96
CA PHE A 8 -8.51 -26.63 -31.61
C PHE A 8 -9.96 -27.03 -31.32
N GLU A 9 -10.80 -27.17 -32.36
CA GLU A 9 -12.13 -27.77 -32.23
C GLU A 9 -12.04 -29.25 -31.86
N SER A 10 -11.02 -29.97 -32.28
CA SER A 10 -10.81 -31.39 -31.91
C SER A 10 -10.53 -31.58 -30.40
N LEU A 11 -10.20 -30.53 -29.67
CA LEU A 11 -10.13 -30.51 -28.21
C LEU A 11 -11.50 -30.40 -27.51
N GLY A 12 -12.60 -30.32 -28.28
CA GLY A 12 -13.95 -30.07 -27.75
C GLY A 12 -14.21 -28.62 -27.38
N LEU A 13 -13.39 -27.69 -27.89
CA LEU A 13 -13.66 -26.24 -27.75
C LEU A 13 -14.81 -25.82 -28.66
N ALA A 14 -15.67 -24.93 -28.14
CA ALA A 14 -16.69 -24.32 -28.98
C ALA A 14 -16.06 -23.50 -30.14
N PRO A 15 -16.68 -23.44 -31.33
CA PRO A 15 -16.09 -22.77 -32.50
C PRO A 15 -15.62 -21.35 -32.27
N VAL A 16 -16.34 -20.54 -31.48
CA VAL A 16 -15.97 -19.18 -31.11
C VAL A 16 -14.66 -19.20 -30.31
N LYS A 17 -14.55 -20.12 -29.34
CA LYS A 17 -13.39 -20.21 -28.46
C LYS A 17 -12.15 -20.79 -29.17
N ALA A 18 -12.36 -21.71 -30.12
CA ALA A 18 -11.29 -22.23 -30.98
C ALA A 18 -10.73 -21.12 -31.90
N LYS A 19 -11.60 -20.27 -32.46
CA LYS A 19 -11.22 -19.11 -33.27
C LYS A 19 -10.46 -18.06 -32.46
N GLU A 20 -10.91 -17.74 -31.23
CA GLU A 20 -10.21 -16.85 -30.32
C GLU A 20 -8.82 -17.39 -29.94
N ALA A 21 -8.72 -18.68 -29.61
CA ALA A 21 -7.44 -19.33 -29.30
C ALA A 21 -6.50 -19.31 -30.51
N ALA A 22 -6.97 -19.57 -31.73
CA ALA A 22 -6.18 -19.52 -32.96
C ALA A 22 -5.71 -18.10 -33.32
N GLY A 23 -6.46 -17.07 -32.94
CA GLY A 23 -6.09 -15.67 -33.12
C GLY A 23 -5.09 -15.16 -32.08
N ASN A 24 -4.90 -15.85 -30.98
CA ASN A 24 -4.02 -15.40 -29.90
C ASN A 24 -2.55 -15.79 -30.20
N LYS A 25 -1.71 -14.77 -30.46
CA LYS A 25 -0.30 -14.92 -30.86
C LYS A 25 0.58 -15.72 -29.89
N LYS A 26 0.24 -15.79 -28.62
CA LYS A 26 0.99 -16.56 -27.60
C LYS A 26 0.37 -17.93 -27.35
N LEU A 27 -0.96 -18.00 -27.28
CA LEU A 27 -1.66 -19.23 -26.94
C LEU A 27 -1.68 -20.23 -28.10
N ALA A 28 -1.86 -19.78 -29.33
CA ALA A 28 -1.95 -20.65 -30.49
C ALA A 28 -0.68 -21.51 -30.69
N PRO A 29 0.56 -20.97 -30.68
CA PRO A 29 1.77 -21.81 -30.80
C PRO A 29 1.95 -22.74 -29.59
N ALA A 30 1.63 -22.30 -28.40
CA ALA A 30 1.76 -23.13 -27.20
C ALA A 30 0.79 -24.31 -27.24
N LEU A 31 -0.48 -24.06 -27.57
CA LEU A 31 -1.50 -25.10 -27.64
C LEU A 31 -1.20 -26.11 -28.77
N ASP A 32 -0.78 -25.60 -29.94
CA ASP A 32 -0.40 -26.44 -31.08
C ASP A 32 0.81 -27.34 -30.78
N SER A 33 1.82 -26.80 -30.07
CA SER A 33 3.00 -27.58 -29.62
C SER A 33 2.60 -28.70 -28.65
N LEU A 34 1.72 -28.38 -27.67
CA LEU A 34 1.26 -29.38 -26.69
C LEU A 34 0.43 -30.49 -27.36
N ILE A 35 -0.49 -30.16 -28.27
CA ILE A 35 -1.23 -31.14 -29.06
C ILE A 35 -0.27 -32.05 -29.86
N SER A 36 0.70 -31.44 -30.51
CA SER A 36 1.70 -32.18 -31.27
C SER A 36 2.51 -33.12 -30.39
N ALA A 37 2.85 -32.70 -29.17
CA ALA A 37 3.60 -33.52 -28.20
C ALA A 37 2.82 -34.75 -27.73
N THR A 38 1.47 -34.75 -27.75
CA THR A 38 0.66 -35.91 -27.36
C THR A 38 0.68 -37.03 -28.40
N GLY A 39 0.91 -36.73 -29.67
CA GLY A 39 0.81 -37.68 -30.78
C GLY A 39 -0.63 -38.06 -31.14
N GLN A 40 -1.64 -37.44 -30.56
CA GLN A 40 -3.06 -37.67 -30.81
C GLN A 40 -3.68 -36.55 -31.65
N THR A 41 -4.72 -36.89 -32.41
CA THR A 41 -5.44 -35.91 -33.28
C THR A 41 -6.84 -35.59 -32.82
N THR A 42 -7.40 -36.40 -31.94
CA THR A 42 -8.76 -36.23 -31.38
C THR A 42 -8.71 -36.46 -29.86
N PHE A 43 -9.48 -35.70 -29.12
CA PHE A 43 -9.53 -35.75 -27.66
C PHE A 43 -10.99 -35.74 -27.20
N ASP A 44 -11.24 -36.41 -26.09
CA ASP A 44 -12.49 -36.15 -25.39
C ASP A 44 -12.47 -34.73 -24.75
N LYS A 45 -13.65 -34.21 -24.45
CA LYS A 45 -13.78 -32.84 -23.96
C LYS A 45 -13.03 -32.57 -22.65
N PRO A 46 -13.02 -33.45 -21.62
CA PRO A 46 -12.24 -33.28 -20.40
C PRO A 46 -10.73 -33.17 -20.69
N THR A 47 -10.18 -34.09 -21.46
CA THR A 47 -8.76 -34.12 -21.85
C THR A 47 -8.35 -32.88 -22.66
N GLY A 48 -9.19 -32.47 -23.62
CA GLY A 48 -8.95 -31.23 -24.38
C GLY A 48 -8.98 -29.97 -23.53
N MET A 49 -9.86 -29.90 -22.55
CA MET A 49 -9.92 -28.77 -21.60
C MET A 49 -8.68 -28.71 -20.68
N LEU A 50 -8.14 -29.85 -20.27
CA LEU A 50 -6.90 -29.90 -19.51
C LEU A 50 -5.69 -29.42 -20.34
N LEU A 51 -5.59 -29.84 -21.61
CA LEU A 51 -4.57 -29.35 -22.53
C LEU A 51 -4.68 -27.83 -22.78
N TYR A 52 -5.90 -27.33 -22.95
CA TYR A 52 -6.14 -25.89 -23.09
C TYR A 52 -5.72 -25.12 -21.82
N THR A 53 -6.01 -25.67 -20.63
CA THR A 53 -5.63 -25.10 -19.35
C THR A 53 -4.11 -25.08 -19.19
N LEU A 54 -3.43 -26.18 -19.55
CA LEU A 54 -1.97 -26.26 -19.56
C LEU A 54 -1.36 -25.23 -20.51
N ALA A 55 -1.87 -25.09 -21.74
CA ALA A 55 -1.40 -24.10 -22.70
C ALA A 55 -1.55 -22.67 -22.16
N THR A 56 -2.66 -22.38 -21.49
CA THR A 56 -2.89 -21.06 -20.86
C THR A 56 -1.90 -20.81 -19.72
N THR A 57 -1.52 -21.84 -18.97
CA THR A 57 -0.51 -21.74 -17.90
C THR A 57 0.87 -21.48 -18.49
N VAL A 58 1.27 -22.24 -19.51
CA VAL A 58 2.56 -22.10 -20.22
C VAL A 58 2.75 -20.69 -20.79
N THR A 59 1.68 -20.04 -21.23
CA THR A 59 1.78 -18.67 -21.77
C THR A 59 1.95 -17.59 -20.71
N LYS A 60 1.62 -17.89 -19.45
CA LYS A 60 1.72 -16.95 -18.32
C LYS A 60 2.97 -17.17 -17.48
N GLU A 61 3.38 -18.42 -17.32
CA GLU A 61 4.46 -18.84 -16.43
C GLU A 61 5.38 -19.81 -17.15
N LYS A 62 6.69 -19.77 -16.84
CA LYS A 62 7.64 -20.74 -17.35
C LYS A 62 7.32 -22.10 -16.75
N THR A 63 6.76 -23.01 -17.55
CA THR A 63 6.37 -24.36 -17.13
C THR A 63 7.35 -25.38 -17.70
N PRO A 64 8.36 -25.81 -16.92
CA PRO A 64 9.27 -26.87 -17.36
C PRO A 64 8.50 -28.16 -17.66
N HIS A 65 9.02 -28.96 -18.60
CA HIS A 65 8.45 -30.28 -18.95
C HIS A 65 6.98 -30.27 -19.40
N ALA A 66 6.48 -29.17 -19.96
CA ALA A 66 5.08 -29.04 -20.40
C ALA A 66 4.64 -30.12 -21.37
N ASN A 67 5.54 -30.56 -22.28
CA ASN A 67 5.28 -31.64 -23.20
C ASN A 67 5.12 -33.01 -22.51
N TYR A 68 5.82 -33.24 -21.42
CA TYR A 68 5.65 -34.45 -20.59
C TYR A 68 4.27 -34.44 -19.91
N ILE A 69 3.88 -33.28 -19.34
CA ILE A 69 2.56 -33.12 -18.73
C ILE A 69 1.45 -33.32 -19.78
N ALA A 70 1.63 -32.79 -21.01
CA ALA A 70 0.66 -32.98 -22.09
C ALA A 70 0.49 -34.47 -22.46
N LYS A 71 1.57 -35.23 -22.51
CA LYS A 71 1.51 -36.69 -22.71
C LYS A 71 0.81 -37.41 -21.55
N ALA A 72 1.09 -37.00 -20.31
CA ALA A 72 0.45 -37.59 -19.14
C ALA A 72 -1.08 -37.27 -19.12
N ILE A 73 -1.51 -36.13 -19.62
CA ILE A 73 -2.93 -35.79 -19.82
C ILE A 73 -3.54 -36.70 -20.91
N ALA A 74 -2.86 -36.81 -22.08
CA ALA A 74 -3.35 -37.60 -23.20
C ALA A 74 -3.46 -39.10 -22.90
N THR A 75 -2.63 -39.60 -21.97
CA THR A 75 -2.65 -41.03 -21.53
C THR A 75 -3.58 -41.26 -20.32
N GLY A 76 -4.28 -40.20 -19.84
CA GLY A 76 -5.19 -40.30 -18.70
C GLY A 76 -4.50 -40.39 -17.32
N ARG A 77 -3.17 -40.27 -17.25
CA ARG A 77 -2.42 -40.19 -15.97
C ARG A 77 -2.78 -38.93 -15.19
N ILE A 78 -3.04 -37.83 -15.89
CA ILE A 78 -3.54 -36.54 -15.34
C ILE A 78 -4.95 -36.36 -15.88
N ALA A 79 -5.96 -36.51 -15.02
CA ALA A 79 -7.37 -36.52 -15.38
C ALA A 79 -8.17 -35.35 -14.72
N SER A 80 -7.55 -34.57 -13.81
CA SER A 80 -8.21 -33.45 -13.13
C SER A 80 -7.36 -32.17 -13.13
N VAL A 81 -8.00 -31.03 -12.85
CA VAL A 81 -7.32 -29.73 -12.74
C VAL A 81 -6.40 -29.72 -11.51
N GLU A 82 -6.77 -30.39 -10.45
CA GLU A 82 -6.01 -30.56 -9.22
C GLU A 82 -4.71 -31.33 -9.50
N GLN A 83 -4.81 -32.45 -10.26
CA GLN A 83 -3.66 -33.23 -10.69
C GLN A 83 -2.76 -32.43 -11.63
N LEU A 84 -3.32 -31.66 -12.56
CA LEU A 84 -2.56 -30.76 -13.43
C LEU A 84 -1.80 -29.69 -12.63
N SER A 85 -2.44 -29.10 -11.62
CA SER A 85 -1.78 -28.14 -10.72
C SER A 85 -0.64 -28.78 -9.92
N ALA A 86 -0.80 -30.01 -9.48
CA ALA A 86 0.26 -30.75 -8.79
C ALA A 86 1.42 -31.07 -9.75
N ALA A 87 1.12 -31.51 -10.98
CA ALA A 87 2.11 -31.82 -12.01
C ALA A 87 2.97 -30.59 -12.39
N THR A 88 2.35 -29.42 -12.58
CA THR A 88 3.08 -28.18 -12.88
C THR A 88 3.98 -27.76 -11.72
N LYS A 89 3.53 -27.89 -10.47
CA LYS A 89 4.34 -27.62 -9.27
C LYS A 89 5.50 -28.60 -9.09
N PHE A 90 5.29 -29.85 -9.38
CA PHE A 90 6.34 -30.89 -9.34
C PHE A 90 7.42 -30.56 -10.38
N CYS A 91 7.01 -30.36 -11.63
CA CYS A 91 7.93 -30.10 -12.75
C CYS A 91 8.71 -28.78 -12.62
N ALA A 92 8.23 -27.85 -11.80
CA ALA A 92 8.96 -26.61 -11.47
C ALA A 92 10.17 -26.87 -10.54
N LYS A 93 10.19 -28.01 -9.83
CA LYS A 93 11.22 -28.33 -8.81
C LYS A 93 12.04 -29.58 -9.13
N SER A 94 11.50 -30.50 -9.93
CA SER A 94 12.09 -31.83 -10.20
C SER A 94 11.83 -32.28 -11.63
N ASP A 95 12.75 -33.07 -12.17
CA ASP A 95 12.57 -33.67 -13.47
C ASP A 95 11.61 -34.89 -13.37
N PRO A 96 10.44 -34.86 -14.05
CA PRO A 96 9.45 -35.92 -13.99
C PRO A 96 9.90 -37.18 -14.76
N VAL A 97 10.84 -37.06 -15.69
CA VAL A 97 11.36 -38.21 -16.45
C VAL A 97 12.33 -39.04 -15.60
N ALA A 98 13.19 -38.37 -14.84
CA ALA A 98 14.14 -39.04 -13.94
C ALA A 98 13.46 -39.58 -12.66
N ASN A 99 12.27 -39.10 -12.30
CA ASN A 99 11.56 -39.44 -11.06
C ASN A 99 10.08 -39.76 -11.34
N GLU A 100 9.78 -40.62 -12.29
CA GLU A 100 8.42 -40.88 -12.77
C GLU A 100 7.48 -41.41 -11.68
N GLN A 101 7.94 -42.34 -10.84
CA GLN A 101 7.16 -42.87 -9.74
C GLN A 101 6.82 -41.78 -8.71
N VAL A 102 7.77 -40.94 -8.36
CA VAL A 102 7.57 -39.82 -7.41
C VAL A 102 6.65 -38.76 -8.01
N PHE A 103 6.70 -38.56 -9.32
CA PHE A 103 5.76 -37.71 -10.04
C PHE A 103 4.34 -38.26 -9.94
N ASP A 104 4.14 -39.56 -10.19
CA ASP A 104 2.82 -40.17 -10.11
C ASP A 104 2.21 -40.08 -8.70
N GLU A 105 3.00 -40.39 -7.68
CA GLU A 105 2.59 -40.27 -6.29
C GLU A 105 2.23 -38.80 -5.93
N ALA A 106 3.06 -37.83 -6.32
CA ALA A 106 2.84 -36.40 -6.04
C ALA A 106 1.60 -35.83 -6.75
N CYS A 107 1.26 -36.40 -7.91
CA CYS A 107 0.11 -36.00 -8.72
C CYS A 107 -1.16 -36.82 -8.44
N GLY A 108 -1.08 -37.84 -7.57
CA GLY A 108 -2.21 -38.71 -7.27
C GLY A 108 -2.66 -39.53 -8.50
N VAL A 109 -1.72 -39.95 -9.34
CA VAL A 109 -2.00 -40.79 -10.51
C VAL A 109 -2.51 -42.15 -10.06
N GLY A 110 -3.66 -42.58 -10.60
CA GLY A 110 -4.29 -43.86 -10.25
C GLY A 110 -5.05 -43.85 -8.92
N VAL A 111 -5.06 -42.74 -8.18
CA VAL A 111 -5.86 -42.63 -6.96
C VAL A 111 -7.33 -42.41 -7.36
N VAL A 112 -8.19 -43.35 -6.96
CA VAL A 112 -9.65 -43.25 -7.14
C VAL A 112 -10.29 -43.12 -5.76
N VAL A 113 -10.93 -42.03 -5.52
CA VAL A 113 -11.70 -41.79 -4.28
C VAL A 113 -13.16 -42.26 -4.53
N GLY A 114 -13.59 -43.29 -3.84
CA GLY A 114 -14.93 -43.89 -3.99
C GLY A 114 -16.04 -42.98 -3.44
N ASP A 115 -17.29 -43.25 -3.84
CA ASP A 115 -18.44 -42.45 -3.41
C ASP A 115 -18.65 -42.56 -1.89
N GLU A 116 -18.34 -43.67 -1.25
CA GLU A 116 -18.41 -43.85 0.21
C GLU A 116 -17.34 -43.04 0.93
N GLU A 117 -16.12 -42.94 0.37
CA GLU A 117 -15.05 -42.13 0.93
C GLU A 117 -15.34 -40.62 0.76
N ILE A 118 -15.94 -40.24 -0.37
CA ILE A 118 -16.42 -38.86 -0.59
C ILE A 118 -17.49 -38.52 0.46
N ALA A 119 -18.48 -39.43 0.67
CA ALA A 119 -19.54 -39.18 1.64
C ALA A 119 -19.00 -39.07 3.07
N ALA A 120 -18.05 -39.92 3.44
CA ALA A 120 -17.42 -39.88 4.76
C ALA A 120 -16.59 -38.61 4.97
N GLY A 121 -15.77 -38.23 3.99
CA GLY A 121 -14.94 -37.01 4.05
C GLY A 121 -15.78 -35.74 4.12
N VAL A 122 -16.83 -35.66 3.32
CA VAL A 122 -17.77 -34.52 3.37
C VAL A 122 -18.49 -34.46 4.73
N ARG A 123 -18.92 -35.61 5.26
CA ARG A 123 -19.58 -35.71 6.58
C ARG A 123 -18.66 -35.25 7.69
N SER A 124 -17.42 -35.71 7.70
CA SER A 124 -16.41 -35.31 8.69
C SER A 124 -16.25 -33.80 8.79
N VAL A 125 -16.17 -33.12 7.63
CA VAL A 125 -16.06 -31.66 7.60
C VAL A 125 -17.37 -30.99 8.08
N ILE A 126 -18.53 -31.44 7.62
CA ILE A 126 -19.83 -30.90 8.02
C ILE A 126 -20.03 -31.04 9.54
N ASP A 127 -19.71 -32.21 10.11
CA ASP A 127 -19.84 -32.46 11.55
C ASP A 127 -18.93 -31.54 12.37
N SER A 128 -17.73 -31.23 11.87
CA SER A 128 -16.79 -30.33 12.54
C SER A 128 -17.29 -28.87 12.65
N ILE A 129 -18.24 -28.48 11.78
CA ILE A 129 -18.79 -27.11 11.73
C ILE A 129 -20.31 -27.08 11.89
N LYS A 130 -20.88 -28.18 12.38
CA LYS A 130 -22.35 -28.41 12.46
C LYS A 130 -23.07 -27.28 13.19
N ASP A 131 -22.57 -26.87 14.35
CA ASP A 131 -23.23 -25.82 15.13
C ASP A 131 -23.22 -24.46 14.38
N SER A 132 -22.15 -24.14 13.68
CA SER A 132 -22.07 -22.95 12.83
C SER A 132 -23.06 -23.04 11.66
N LEU A 133 -23.17 -24.21 11.02
CA LEU A 133 -24.13 -24.43 9.94
C LEU A 133 -25.59 -24.38 10.39
N LEU A 134 -25.89 -24.89 11.56
CA LEU A 134 -27.24 -24.79 12.12
C LEU A 134 -27.61 -23.34 12.46
N ALA A 135 -26.66 -22.56 12.95
CA ALA A 135 -26.83 -21.13 13.26
C ALA A 135 -26.93 -20.24 12.02
N GLU A 136 -26.05 -20.44 11.05
CA GLU A 136 -25.96 -19.62 9.83
C GLU A 136 -26.84 -20.16 8.69
N ARG A 137 -27.25 -21.41 8.76
CA ARG A 137 -27.97 -22.12 7.72
C ARG A 137 -27.31 -22.00 6.35
N TYR A 138 -28.06 -21.83 5.29
CA TYR A 138 -27.55 -21.71 3.92
C TYR A 138 -26.60 -20.51 3.69
N ARG A 139 -26.54 -19.54 4.60
CA ARG A 139 -25.55 -18.44 4.52
C ARG A 139 -24.12 -18.92 4.78
N GLY A 140 -23.95 -19.95 5.62
CA GLY A 140 -22.67 -20.59 5.89
C GLY A 140 -22.18 -21.55 4.80
N GLN A 141 -23.06 -21.94 3.84
CA GLN A 141 -22.78 -22.98 2.84
C GLN A 141 -21.52 -22.73 2.01
N GLY A 142 -21.24 -21.48 1.59
CA GLY A 142 -20.07 -21.15 0.80
C GLY A 142 -18.75 -21.37 1.55
N LYS A 143 -18.73 -21.03 2.84
CA LYS A 143 -17.57 -21.24 3.72
C LYS A 143 -17.35 -22.73 3.98
N ALA A 144 -18.41 -23.45 4.25
CA ALA A 144 -18.38 -24.90 4.47
C ALA A 144 -17.86 -25.65 3.23
N LEU A 145 -18.35 -25.33 2.04
CA LEU A 145 -17.85 -25.93 0.79
C LEU A 145 -16.37 -25.62 0.56
N GLY A 146 -15.92 -24.41 0.95
CA GLY A 146 -14.49 -24.05 0.90
C GLY A 146 -13.62 -24.91 1.84
N MET A 147 -14.14 -25.35 2.97
CA MET A 147 -13.45 -26.28 3.88
C MET A 147 -13.42 -27.71 3.34
N VAL A 148 -14.54 -28.19 2.80
CA VAL A 148 -14.62 -29.51 2.15
C VAL A 148 -13.60 -29.62 1.01
N LYS A 149 -13.44 -28.60 0.18
CA LYS A 149 -12.47 -28.58 -0.91
C LYS A 149 -11.01 -28.58 -0.44
N LYS A 150 -10.73 -28.24 0.81
CA LYS A 150 -9.39 -28.25 1.41
C LYS A 150 -9.09 -29.52 2.21
N ALA A 151 -10.06 -30.40 2.36
CA ALA A 151 -9.90 -31.63 3.12
C ALA A 151 -8.88 -32.55 2.40
N PRO A 152 -7.81 -33.00 3.09
CA PRO A 152 -6.74 -33.80 2.49
C PRO A 152 -7.24 -35.09 1.85
N GLU A 153 -8.19 -35.75 2.47
CA GLU A 153 -8.81 -37.02 2.04
C GLU A 153 -9.63 -36.87 0.77
N LEU A 154 -10.12 -35.66 0.47
CA LEU A 154 -10.89 -35.37 -0.75
C LEU A 154 -10.07 -34.72 -1.85
N ARG A 155 -8.76 -34.61 -1.67
CA ARG A 155 -7.86 -33.89 -2.59
C ARG A 155 -7.92 -34.38 -4.03
N TRP A 156 -8.11 -35.67 -4.22
CA TRP A 156 -8.13 -36.31 -5.55
C TRP A 156 -9.51 -36.77 -5.98
N ALA A 157 -10.55 -36.49 -5.17
CA ALA A 157 -11.93 -36.84 -5.48
C ALA A 157 -12.48 -35.98 -6.63
N ASP A 158 -13.44 -36.52 -7.36
CA ASP A 158 -14.18 -35.77 -8.38
C ASP A 158 -14.94 -34.60 -7.75
N SER A 159 -14.60 -33.39 -8.18
CA SER A 159 -15.15 -32.17 -7.57
C SER A 159 -16.66 -32.00 -7.80
N GLY A 160 -17.22 -32.59 -8.86
CA GLY A 160 -18.66 -32.63 -9.13
C GLY A 160 -19.39 -33.55 -8.14
N LYS A 161 -18.85 -34.75 -7.90
CA LYS A 161 -19.37 -35.70 -6.91
C LYS A 161 -19.27 -35.15 -5.49
N VAL A 162 -18.12 -34.55 -5.13
CA VAL A 162 -17.93 -33.88 -3.83
C VAL A 162 -18.97 -32.78 -3.62
N LYS A 163 -19.23 -31.96 -4.64
CA LYS A 163 -20.25 -30.92 -4.54
C LYS A 163 -21.65 -31.48 -4.41
N SER A 164 -21.99 -32.49 -5.21
CA SER A 164 -23.32 -33.14 -5.15
C SER A 164 -23.58 -33.75 -3.80
N GLU A 165 -22.60 -34.47 -3.25
CA GLU A 165 -22.68 -35.08 -1.92
C GLU A 165 -22.78 -34.03 -0.80
N PHE A 166 -21.98 -32.96 -0.90
CA PHE A 166 -22.07 -31.84 0.01
C PHE A 166 -23.47 -31.19 0.01
N ASP A 167 -24.00 -30.93 -1.18
CA ASP A 167 -25.35 -30.34 -1.29
C ASP A 167 -26.43 -31.26 -0.72
N ALA A 168 -26.31 -32.59 -0.90
CA ALA A 168 -27.20 -33.59 -0.33
C ALA A 168 -27.13 -33.63 1.22
N GLN A 169 -25.94 -33.64 1.78
CA GLN A 169 -25.73 -33.63 3.23
C GLN A 169 -26.14 -32.31 3.88
N ILE A 170 -25.92 -31.18 3.23
CA ILE A 170 -26.44 -29.87 3.70
C ILE A 170 -27.97 -29.86 3.68
N LEU A 171 -28.57 -30.36 2.62
CA LEU A 171 -30.02 -30.47 2.56
C LEU A 171 -30.60 -31.40 3.65
N ALA A 172 -29.93 -32.51 3.93
CA ALA A 172 -30.30 -33.42 5.00
C ALA A 172 -30.17 -32.78 6.40
N LEU A 173 -29.12 -31.95 6.60
CA LEU A 173 -28.86 -31.26 7.86
C LEU A 173 -29.81 -30.08 8.12
N LEU A 174 -30.04 -29.24 7.09
CA LEU A 174 -30.73 -27.94 7.23
C LEU A 174 -32.20 -27.99 6.78
N GLY A 175 -32.61 -29.06 6.04
CA GLY A 175 -33.87 -29.13 5.34
C GLY A 175 -33.93 -28.22 4.11
N PRO A 176 -35.03 -28.21 3.35
CA PRO A 176 -35.17 -27.31 2.21
C PRO A 176 -35.08 -25.83 2.64
N LYS A 177 -34.63 -24.98 1.72
CA LYS A 177 -34.58 -23.52 1.97
C LYS A 177 -35.99 -23.02 2.29
N ASP A 178 -36.10 -22.20 3.30
CA ASP A 178 -37.33 -21.58 3.75
C ASP A 178 -37.14 -20.05 3.95
N GLU A 179 -38.18 -19.39 4.50
CA GLU A 179 -38.18 -17.93 4.70
C GLU A 179 -37.00 -17.43 5.58
N ARG A 180 -36.39 -18.29 6.40
CA ARG A 180 -35.22 -17.97 7.22
C ARG A 180 -33.95 -17.80 6.37
N ASP A 181 -33.93 -18.32 5.16
CA ASP A 181 -32.80 -18.31 4.24
C ASP A 181 -32.89 -17.16 3.21
N ASP A 182 -34.06 -16.47 3.13
CA ASP A 182 -34.26 -15.31 2.27
C ASP A 182 -33.57 -14.06 2.85
N PRO A 183 -32.63 -13.44 2.13
CA PRO A 183 -31.99 -12.19 2.56
C PRO A 183 -32.95 -11.02 2.81
N ALA A 184 -34.10 -11.02 2.14
CA ALA A 184 -35.12 -9.99 2.31
C ALA A 184 -36.02 -10.28 3.55
N ALA A 185 -36.33 -11.55 3.84
CA ALA A 185 -37.08 -11.97 5.01
C ALA A 185 -36.28 -11.80 6.29
N ALA A 186 -34.97 -12.08 6.27
CA ALA A 186 -34.06 -11.83 7.39
C ALA A 186 -33.99 -10.34 7.79
N LYS A 187 -34.10 -9.43 6.82
CA LYS A 187 -34.26 -7.98 7.10
C LYS A 187 -35.65 -7.64 7.66
N LYS A 188 -36.69 -8.31 7.27
CA LYS A 188 -38.06 -8.13 7.81
C LYS A 188 -38.25 -8.78 9.19
N ALA A 189 -37.71 -9.95 9.42
CA ALA A 189 -37.75 -10.64 10.72
C ALA A 189 -36.93 -9.87 11.78
N SER A 190 -35.78 -9.27 11.41
CA SER A 190 -35.03 -8.36 12.29
C SER A 190 -35.77 -7.05 12.56
N ALA A 191 -36.68 -6.65 11.70
CA ALA A 191 -37.56 -5.50 11.91
C ALA A 191 -38.81 -5.82 12.76
N ALA A 192 -39.35 -7.03 12.64
CA ALA A 192 -40.53 -7.48 13.40
C ALA A 192 -40.18 -7.88 14.84
N SER A 193 -39.02 -8.47 15.10
CA SER A 193 -38.55 -8.79 16.46
C SER A 193 -38.17 -7.55 17.27
N LYS A 194 -38.03 -6.36 16.61
CA LYS A 194 -37.79 -5.07 17.26
C LYS A 194 -39.05 -4.41 17.82
N ALA A 195 -40.22 -4.99 17.60
CA ALA A 195 -41.51 -4.40 18.03
C ALA A 195 -42.03 -4.91 19.41
N SER A 196 -41.37 -5.85 20.08
CA SER A 196 -41.92 -6.49 21.30
C SER A 196 -40.96 -6.64 22.49
N THR A 197 -39.82 -5.90 22.51
CA THR A 197 -38.97 -5.83 23.70
C THR A 197 -38.48 -4.41 23.92
N ALA A 198 -38.40 -3.98 25.17
CA ALA A 198 -37.86 -2.71 25.62
C ALA A 198 -36.47 -2.45 24.97
N PRO A 199 -36.01 -1.19 24.81
CA PRO A 199 -34.93 -0.84 23.95
C PRO A 199 -33.62 -1.54 24.32
N VAL A 200 -33.34 -2.63 23.64
CA VAL A 200 -32.01 -3.20 23.61
C VAL A 200 -31.14 -2.18 22.88
N LYS A 201 -30.13 -1.63 23.55
CA LYS A 201 -29.08 -0.79 22.94
C LYS A 201 -28.67 -1.41 21.59
N ALA A 202 -28.73 -0.62 20.53
CA ALA A 202 -28.16 -1.02 19.24
C ALA A 202 -26.74 -1.51 19.47
N PRO A 203 -26.29 -2.59 18.80
CA PRO A 203 -24.91 -3.04 18.92
C PRO A 203 -24.02 -1.82 18.64
N GLU A 204 -23.15 -1.52 19.58
CA GLU A 204 -22.19 -0.44 19.42
C GLU A 204 -21.45 -0.64 18.10
N PRO A 205 -21.25 0.38 17.26
CA PRO A 205 -20.48 0.26 16.06
C PRO A 205 -19.11 -0.29 16.46
N LYS A 206 -18.66 -1.37 15.81
CA LYS A 206 -17.32 -1.91 16.05
C LYS A 206 -16.33 -0.77 15.93
N LYS A 207 -15.66 -0.45 17.04
CA LYS A 207 -14.59 0.52 17.07
C LYS A 207 -13.50 0.07 16.10
N TRP A 208 -12.92 1.00 15.34
CA TRP A 208 -11.81 0.68 14.46
C TRP A 208 -10.61 0.19 15.29
N GLU A 209 -10.18 -1.02 15.03
CA GLU A 209 -9.02 -1.65 15.68
C GLU A 209 -7.97 -1.92 14.61
N PRO A 210 -6.91 -1.11 14.55
CA PRO A 210 -5.84 -1.31 13.58
C PRO A 210 -5.05 -2.58 13.90
N ALA A 211 -4.55 -3.27 12.86
CA ALA A 211 -3.64 -4.39 13.02
C ALA A 211 -2.41 -4.00 13.86
N SER A 212 -2.02 -4.86 14.79
CA SER A 212 -0.87 -4.61 15.67
C SER A 212 0.46 -4.97 15.00
N LEU A 213 1.58 -4.53 15.58
CA LEU A 213 2.92 -4.96 15.15
C LEU A 213 3.10 -6.47 15.33
N GLU A 214 2.61 -7.00 16.44
CA GLU A 214 2.68 -8.43 16.75
C GLU A 214 1.95 -9.25 15.67
N SER A 215 0.74 -8.83 15.26
CA SER A 215 0.00 -9.53 14.20
C SER A 215 0.68 -9.44 12.84
N MET A 216 1.35 -8.32 12.53
CA MET A 216 2.13 -8.15 11.30
C MET A 216 3.31 -9.12 11.20
N LEU A 217 3.94 -9.43 12.33
CA LEU A 217 5.21 -10.15 12.43
C LEU A 217 5.07 -11.59 12.92
N SER A 218 3.85 -12.02 13.32
CA SER A 218 3.58 -13.35 13.87
C SER A 218 3.59 -14.46 12.83
N ASP A 219 3.36 -14.12 11.55
CA ASP A 219 3.21 -15.09 10.47
C ASP A 219 4.39 -15.03 9.48
N GLY A 220 4.56 -16.14 8.73
CA GLY A 220 5.56 -16.24 7.68
C GLY A 220 6.99 -16.46 8.16
N ASP A 221 7.93 -16.28 7.24
CA ASP A 221 9.35 -16.57 7.50
C ASP A 221 9.97 -15.60 8.52
N ILE A 222 9.49 -14.37 8.59
CA ILE A 222 10.01 -13.37 9.55
C ILE A 222 9.82 -13.81 11.00
N SER A 223 8.74 -14.54 11.30
CA SER A 223 8.49 -15.08 12.64
C SER A 223 9.46 -16.19 13.07
N ARG A 224 10.23 -16.71 12.12
CA ARG A 224 11.17 -17.85 12.31
C ARG A 224 12.64 -17.45 12.14
N LEU A 225 12.93 -16.15 12.11
CA LEU A 225 14.32 -15.69 12.01
C LEU A 225 15.14 -16.18 13.21
N HIS A 226 16.44 -16.38 12.96
CA HIS A 226 17.38 -16.79 13.97
C HIS A 226 17.41 -15.82 15.15
N LYS A 227 17.68 -16.34 16.33
CA LYS A 227 18.01 -15.54 17.52
C LYS A 227 19.36 -14.84 17.33
N PRO A 228 19.63 -13.75 18.07
CA PRO A 228 20.95 -13.14 18.08
C PRO A 228 22.08 -14.15 18.33
N GLY A 229 23.13 -14.09 17.52
CA GLY A 229 24.30 -14.97 17.65
C GLY A 229 24.16 -16.36 17.01
N GLU A 230 23.02 -16.73 16.44
CA GLU A 230 22.82 -18.04 15.78
C GLU A 230 23.33 -18.10 14.33
N ASN A 231 23.74 -16.97 13.72
CA ASN A 231 24.29 -16.96 12.37
C ASN A 231 25.73 -17.51 12.36
N PRO A 232 26.07 -18.52 11.50
CA PRO A 232 27.42 -19.09 11.45
C PRO A 232 28.50 -18.02 11.18
N GLN A 233 29.51 -17.94 12.04
CA GLN A 233 30.61 -16.99 11.93
C GLN A 233 31.90 -17.68 11.50
N ILE A 234 32.85 -16.92 10.94
CA ILE A 234 34.17 -17.44 10.52
C ILE A 234 34.97 -17.95 11.73
N ARG A 235 34.77 -17.37 12.92
CA ARG A 235 35.37 -17.84 14.18
C ARG A 235 34.40 -17.71 15.35
N PRO A 236 34.40 -18.63 16.31
CA PRO A 236 33.44 -18.64 17.43
C PRO A 236 33.49 -17.37 18.31
N GLY A 237 34.68 -16.78 18.52
CA GLY A 237 34.85 -15.59 19.36
C GLY A 237 34.00 -14.40 18.91
N LEU A 238 33.67 -14.27 17.63
CA LEU A 238 32.79 -13.20 17.12
C LEU A 238 31.38 -13.30 17.70
N VAL A 239 30.87 -14.51 17.95
CA VAL A 239 29.56 -14.73 18.57
C VAL A 239 29.60 -14.25 20.03
N GLU A 240 30.65 -14.59 20.78
CA GLU A 240 30.80 -14.22 22.19
C GLU A 240 30.92 -12.69 22.31
N GLU A 241 31.75 -12.05 21.48
CA GLU A 241 31.91 -10.60 21.42
C GLU A 241 30.57 -9.91 21.12
N HIS A 242 29.84 -10.39 20.12
CA HIS A 242 28.55 -9.86 19.72
C HIS A 242 27.47 -10.02 20.82
N LEU A 243 27.36 -11.21 21.42
CA LEU A 243 26.40 -11.46 22.49
C LEU A 243 26.71 -10.62 23.75
N CYS A 244 28.00 -10.42 24.06
CA CYS A 244 28.41 -9.52 25.13
C CYS A 244 28.00 -8.06 24.84
N ALA A 245 28.24 -7.57 23.62
CA ALA A 245 27.88 -6.21 23.21
C ALA A 245 26.36 -5.97 23.18
N THR A 246 25.60 -6.91 22.64
CA THR A 246 24.15 -6.80 22.50
C THR A 246 23.38 -7.21 23.77
N LYS A 247 24.02 -7.92 24.68
CA LYS A 247 23.39 -8.60 25.84
C LYS A 247 22.28 -9.56 25.41
N GLY A 248 22.44 -10.19 24.25
CA GLY A 248 21.46 -11.08 23.61
C GLY A 248 20.15 -10.41 23.15
N ARG A 249 20.10 -9.07 23.11
CA ARG A 249 18.93 -8.33 22.59
C ARG A 249 18.96 -8.25 21.08
N VAL A 250 17.79 -8.15 20.48
CA VAL A 250 17.63 -7.86 19.06
C VAL A 250 17.98 -6.39 18.79
N ILE A 251 18.88 -6.14 17.87
CA ILE A 251 19.23 -4.80 17.38
C ILE A 251 19.03 -4.79 15.86
N THR A 252 18.16 -3.93 15.39
CA THR A 252 17.91 -3.69 13.97
C THR A 252 18.31 -2.26 13.60
N ARG A 253 18.21 -1.92 12.32
CA ARG A 253 18.41 -0.54 11.85
C ARG A 253 17.51 -0.22 10.66
N PHE A 254 17.09 1.02 10.56
CA PHE A 254 16.51 1.60 9.36
C PHE A 254 17.60 2.49 8.73
N PRO A 255 18.16 2.12 7.54
CA PRO A 255 19.32 2.80 6.96
C PRO A 255 18.94 3.59 5.70
N PRO A 256 18.21 4.69 5.79
CA PRO A 256 17.90 5.49 4.61
C PRO A 256 19.11 6.26 4.09
N GLU A 257 19.28 6.34 2.78
CA GLU A 257 20.15 7.30 2.14
C GLU A 257 19.49 8.70 2.20
N PRO A 258 20.16 9.76 2.73
CA PRO A 258 19.55 11.09 2.89
C PRO A 258 19.55 11.88 1.58
N ASN A 259 19.00 11.30 0.53
CA ASN A 259 18.96 11.84 -0.82
C ASN A 259 17.55 12.18 -1.32
N GLY A 260 16.51 12.06 -0.47
CA GLY A 260 15.13 12.35 -0.84
C GLY A 260 14.14 12.10 0.29
N TYR A 261 12.90 12.55 0.10
CA TYR A 261 11.82 12.28 1.04
C TYR A 261 11.43 10.80 1.08
N LEU A 262 11.12 10.31 2.27
CA LEU A 262 10.56 8.99 2.46
C LEU A 262 9.16 8.89 1.80
N HIS A 263 8.81 7.72 1.33
CA HIS A 263 7.53 7.44 0.68
C HIS A 263 6.81 6.24 1.33
N ILE A 264 5.61 5.93 0.90
CA ILE A 264 4.77 4.87 1.46
C ILE A 264 5.49 3.50 1.53
N GLY A 265 6.40 3.19 0.60
CA GLY A 265 7.23 1.99 0.66
C GLY A 265 8.17 1.97 1.87
N HIS A 266 8.73 3.14 2.25
CA HIS A 266 9.57 3.25 3.44
C HIS A 266 8.77 3.11 4.74
N ALA A 267 7.47 3.44 4.76
CA ALA A 267 6.61 3.18 5.92
C ALA A 267 6.57 1.68 6.26
N LYS A 268 6.59 0.79 5.24
CA LYS A 268 6.73 -0.65 5.48
C LYS A 268 8.09 -1.00 6.08
N ALA A 269 9.18 -0.46 5.53
CA ALA A 269 10.53 -0.71 6.05
C ALA A 269 10.65 -0.26 7.51
N ILE A 270 10.12 0.92 7.86
CA ILE A 270 10.08 1.43 9.24
C ILE A 270 9.30 0.49 10.15
N ASN A 271 8.06 0.11 9.77
CA ASN A 271 7.25 -0.82 10.57
C ASN A 271 7.93 -2.19 10.74
N VAL A 272 8.63 -2.70 9.71
CA VAL A 272 9.35 -3.98 9.79
C VAL A 272 10.54 -3.85 10.75
N ASN A 273 11.44 -2.89 10.54
CA ASN A 273 12.68 -2.78 11.32
C ASN A 273 12.41 -2.41 12.79
N PHE A 274 11.67 -1.32 13.02
CA PHE A 274 11.30 -0.90 14.38
C PHE A 274 10.35 -1.89 15.05
N GLY A 275 9.40 -2.44 14.29
CA GLY A 275 8.44 -3.40 14.78
C GLY A 275 9.10 -4.70 15.23
N TYR A 276 9.99 -5.26 14.41
CA TYR A 276 10.71 -6.49 14.72
C TYR A 276 11.53 -6.36 16.00
N ALA A 277 12.31 -5.27 16.11
CA ALA A 277 13.06 -5.01 17.33
C ALA A 277 12.13 -4.91 18.55
N ARG A 278 11.07 -4.11 18.46
CA ARG A 278 10.12 -3.86 19.56
C ARG A 278 9.41 -5.13 20.03
N THR A 279 8.93 -5.97 19.10
CA THR A 279 8.24 -7.23 19.44
C THR A 279 9.16 -8.27 20.08
N HIS A 280 10.49 -8.13 19.89
CA HIS A 280 11.50 -9.00 20.51
C HIS A 280 12.23 -8.34 21.69
N GLY A 281 11.69 -7.24 22.25
CA GLY A 281 12.31 -6.54 23.39
C GLY A 281 13.66 -5.90 23.09
N GLY A 282 13.92 -5.63 21.82
CA GLY A 282 15.16 -5.02 21.32
C GLY A 282 15.01 -3.55 20.97
N THR A 283 15.98 -3.03 20.22
CA THR A 283 16.07 -1.63 19.80
C THR A 283 16.34 -1.51 18.29
N CYS A 284 15.98 -0.36 17.72
CA CYS A 284 16.22 -0.06 16.30
C CYS A 284 16.96 1.27 16.16
N ASN A 285 18.08 1.25 15.46
CA ASN A 285 18.85 2.46 15.12
C ASN A 285 18.32 3.11 13.84
N LEU A 286 18.40 4.42 13.74
CA LEU A 286 18.34 5.15 12.48
C LEU A 286 19.77 5.42 12.04
N ARG A 287 20.23 4.78 10.97
CA ARG A 287 21.54 5.03 10.38
C ARG A 287 21.38 5.69 9.01
N TYR A 288 21.85 6.90 8.88
CA TYR A 288 21.94 7.52 7.56
C TYR A 288 23.07 6.89 6.76
N ASP A 289 22.74 6.36 5.59
CA ASP A 289 23.73 5.86 4.64
C ASP A 289 24.26 7.03 3.78
N ASP A 290 25.11 7.84 4.39
CA ASP A 290 25.67 9.06 3.84
C ASP A 290 27.03 8.80 3.18
N THR A 291 27.07 7.90 2.20
CA THR A 291 28.29 7.51 1.46
C THR A 291 28.41 8.17 0.10
N ASN A 292 27.49 9.06 -0.27
CA ASN A 292 27.47 9.75 -1.56
C ASN A 292 27.25 11.26 -1.43
N PRO A 293 28.34 12.06 -1.22
CA PRO A 293 28.24 13.49 -0.96
C PRO A 293 27.59 14.32 -2.07
N GLU A 294 27.47 13.79 -3.30
CA GLU A 294 26.83 14.50 -4.41
C GLU A 294 25.28 14.49 -4.35
N ALA A 295 24.69 13.61 -3.56
CA ALA A 295 23.25 13.39 -3.56
C ALA A 295 22.56 13.72 -2.24
N GLU A 296 23.32 14.00 -1.20
CA GLU A 296 22.87 14.13 0.18
C GLU A 296 22.67 15.60 0.56
N GLU A 297 21.55 15.86 1.23
CA GLU A 297 21.16 17.21 1.64
C GLU A 297 20.63 17.20 3.08
N GLN A 298 20.99 18.22 3.89
CA GLN A 298 20.56 18.33 5.29
C GLN A 298 19.05 18.35 5.43
N GLU A 299 18.32 18.91 4.47
CA GLU A 299 16.86 18.91 4.45
C GLU A 299 16.29 17.50 4.52
N TYR A 300 16.89 16.53 3.80
CA TYR A 300 16.41 15.13 3.84
C TYR A 300 16.77 14.43 5.14
N VAL A 301 17.93 14.74 5.74
CA VAL A 301 18.30 14.23 7.07
C VAL A 301 17.23 14.60 8.10
N ASP A 302 16.86 15.88 8.14
CA ASP A 302 15.88 16.40 9.09
C ASP A 302 14.49 15.84 8.81
N SER A 303 14.09 15.80 7.54
CA SER A 303 12.79 15.24 7.12
C SER A 303 12.63 13.76 7.42
N ILE A 304 13.69 12.96 7.29
CA ILE A 304 13.68 11.51 7.58
C ILE A 304 13.42 11.29 9.06
N LEU A 305 14.14 11.96 9.94
CA LEU A 305 13.97 11.82 11.40
C LEU A 305 12.57 12.26 11.84
N ASP A 306 12.14 13.43 11.36
CA ASP A 306 10.79 13.95 11.65
C ASP A 306 9.70 12.97 11.17
N THR A 307 9.87 12.38 9.99
CA THR A 307 8.93 11.39 9.45
C THR A 307 8.88 10.10 10.27
N VAL A 308 10.03 9.59 10.73
CA VAL A 308 10.09 8.39 11.59
C VAL A 308 9.34 8.64 12.90
N ARG A 309 9.58 9.80 13.51
CA ARG A 309 8.88 10.23 14.73
C ARG A 309 7.39 10.46 14.50
N TRP A 310 7.02 11.08 13.41
CA TRP A 310 5.62 11.28 13.03
C TRP A 310 4.86 9.97 12.87
N LEU A 311 5.52 8.90 12.35
CA LEU A 311 4.94 7.56 12.29
C LEU A 311 4.83 6.88 13.67
N GLY A 312 5.35 7.48 14.74
CA GLY A 312 5.28 6.97 16.12
C GLY A 312 6.42 6.02 16.49
N PHE A 313 7.57 6.15 15.84
CA PHE A 313 8.79 5.41 16.15
C PHE A 313 9.90 6.34 16.63
N GLU A 314 10.63 5.92 17.66
CA GLU A 314 11.79 6.63 18.17
C GLU A 314 13.03 5.77 17.99
N PRO A 315 14.06 6.26 17.29
CA PRO A 315 15.33 5.56 17.17
C PRO A 315 16.06 5.45 18.51
N ASP A 316 16.69 4.31 18.77
CA ASP A 316 17.58 4.15 19.93
C ASP A 316 18.84 5.00 19.78
N LYS A 317 19.42 4.97 18.59
CA LYS A 317 20.57 5.80 18.20
C LYS A 317 20.33 6.39 16.82
N ILE A 318 20.88 7.59 16.60
CA ILE A 318 20.98 8.24 15.30
C ILE A 318 22.45 8.18 14.91
N LEU A 319 22.77 7.44 13.87
CA LEU A 319 24.10 7.11 13.41
C LEU A 319 24.24 7.48 11.92
N TYR A 320 25.49 7.58 11.47
CA TYR A 320 25.82 7.90 10.09
C TYR A 320 26.92 6.96 9.60
N SER A 321 26.86 6.52 8.34
CA SER A 321 27.94 5.75 7.73
C SER A 321 29.27 6.54 7.76
N SER A 322 29.18 7.87 7.67
CA SER A 322 30.32 8.77 7.78
C SER A 322 30.99 8.79 9.17
N ASP A 323 30.31 8.34 10.23
CA ASP A 323 30.93 8.18 11.56
C ASP A 323 32.03 7.12 11.52
N TYR A 324 31.94 6.17 10.60
CA TYR A 324 32.83 5.00 10.49
C TYR A 324 33.82 5.09 9.30
N PHE A 325 33.96 6.23 8.61
CA PHE A 325 34.79 6.31 7.41
C PHE A 325 36.24 5.92 7.63
N GLN A 326 36.80 6.23 8.81
CA GLN A 326 38.15 5.80 9.17
C GLN A 326 38.25 4.30 9.37
N GLU A 327 37.33 3.71 10.12
CA GLU A 327 37.27 2.26 10.35
C GLU A 327 37.01 1.48 9.04
N LEU A 328 36.13 1.99 8.20
CA LEU A 328 35.86 1.41 6.88
C LEU A 328 37.11 1.48 5.97
N TYR A 329 37.88 2.57 6.04
CA TYR A 329 39.15 2.67 5.35
C TYR A 329 40.17 1.64 5.84
N GLU A 330 40.27 1.43 7.14
CA GLU A 330 41.18 0.45 7.75
C GLU A 330 40.75 -0.99 7.38
N LEU A 331 39.47 -1.28 7.35
CA LEU A 331 38.96 -2.57 6.87
C LEU A 331 39.20 -2.76 5.37
N ALA A 332 39.20 -1.70 4.56
CA ALA A 332 39.58 -1.77 3.16
C ALA A 332 41.07 -2.05 2.97
N VAL A 333 41.93 -1.46 3.81
CA VAL A 333 43.34 -1.81 3.87
C VAL A 333 43.53 -3.27 4.23
N LYS A 334 42.89 -3.73 5.29
CA LYS A 334 42.87 -5.15 5.72
C LYS A 334 42.44 -6.10 4.61
N LEU A 335 41.38 -5.73 3.84
CA LEU A 335 40.92 -6.51 2.69
C LEU A 335 42.03 -6.66 1.64
N ILE A 336 42.77 -5.58 1.36
CA ILE A 336 43.89 -5.62 0.41
C ILE A 336 45.04 -6.48 0.96
N GLU A 337 45.40 -6.32 2.25
CA GLU A 337 46.48 -7.08 2.91
C GLU A 337 46.18 -8.58 2.92
N ASN A 338 44.91 -8.97 3.03
CA ASN A 338 44.47 -10.36 2.90
C ASN A 338 44.49 -10.87 1.45
N GLY A 339 44.89 -10.06 0.47
CA GLY A 339 44.89 -10.43 -0.94
C GLY A 339 43.51 -10.53 -1.57
N LEU A 340 42.47 -10.02 -0.87
CA LEU A 340 41.06 -10.07 -1.28
C LEU A 340 40.55 -8.73 -1.84
N GLY A 341 41.43 -7.75 -2.00
CA GLY A 341 41.15 -6.47 -2.64
C GLY A 341 42.25 -6.05 -3.60
N TYR A 342 41.90 -5.33 -4.66
CA TYR A 342 42.88 -4.82 -5.62
C TYR A 342 42.41 -3.51 -6.25
N ILE A 343 43.39 -2.64 -6.63
CA ILE A 343 43.08 -1.38 -7.32
C ILE A 343 43.00 -1.63 -8.82
N CYS A 344 41.88 -1.19 -9.40
CA CYS A 344 41.57 -1.34 -10.80
C CYS A 344 41.50 0.04 -11.49
N HIS A 345 42.14 0.17 -12.66
CA HIS A 345 42.12 1.34 -13.51
C HIS A 345 41.38 1.12 -14.83
N CYS A 346 40.56 0.07 -14.92
CA CYS A 346 39.75 -0.18 -16.09
C CYS A 346 38.63 0.84 -16.24
N THR A 347 38.33 1.20 -17.47
CA THR A 347 37.16 2.02 -17.79
C THR A 347 35.89 1.26 -17.54
N LYS A 348 34.77 1.94 -17.53
CA LYS A 348 33.43 1.33 -17.36
C LYS A 348 33.14 0.30 -18.48
N GLU A 349 33.56 0.62 -19.71
CA GLU A 349 33.42 -0.24 -20.88
C GLU A 349 34.28 -1.50 -20.75
N GLU A 350 35.54 -1.37 -20.33
CA GLU A 350 36.44 -2.49 -20.09
C GLU A 350 35.89 -3.40 -18.98
N MET A 351 35.35 -2.82 -17.90
CA MET A 351 34.71 -3.61 -16.82
C MET A 351 33.46 -4.35 -17.30
N ASN A 352 32.62 -3.68 -18.11
CA ASN A 352 31.44 -4.33 -18.66
C ASN A 352 31.85 -5.49 -19.57
N LYS A 353 32.82 -5.28 -20.45
CA LYS A 353 33.36 -6.32 -21.32
C LYS A 353 33.94 -7.50 -20.55
N SER A 354 34.71 -7.24 -19.48
CA SER A 354 35.28 -8.31 -18.64
C SER A 354 34.23 -9.15 -17.89
N ARG A 355 33.05 -8.57 -17.63
CA ARG A 355 31.90 -9.25 -17.01
C ARG A 355 31.01 -9.99 -18.03
N GLY A 356 31.45 -10.13 -19.30
CA GLY A 356 30.72 -10.84 -20.37
C GLY A 356 30.01 -9.94 -21.37
N GLY A 357 29.96 -8.60 -21.15
CA GLY A 357 29.37 -7.64 -22.08
C GLY A 357 27.86 -7.81 -22.29
N GLU A 358 27.35 -7.18 -23.34
CA GLU A 358 25.93 -7.29 -23.74
C GLU A 358 25.54 -8.71 -24.19
N GLU A 359 26.49 -9.44 -24.78
CA GLU A 359 26.30 -10.82 -25.26
C GLU A 359 26.33 -11.88 -24.16
N ARG A 360 26.55 -11.47 -22.91
CA ARG A 360 26.70 -12.38 -21.76
C ARG A 360 27.74 -13.50 -22.01
N GLY A 361 28.83 -13.13 -22.64
CA GLY A 361 29.96 -14.01 -22.90
C GLY A 361 30.69 -14.47 -21.63
N PRO A 362 31.77 -15.26 -21.77
CA PRO A 362 32.59 -15.69 -20.64
C PRO A 362 33.21 -14.48 -19.92
N ARG A 363 33.24 -14.58 -18.59
CA ARG A 363 33.86 -13.58 -17.73
C ARG A 363 35.38 -13.75 -17.72
N VAL A 364 36.09 -12.64 -17.76
CA VAL A 364 37.53 -12.64 -17.79
C VAL A 364 38.09 -11.77 -16.68
N ALA A 365 39.09 -12.26 -15.98
CA ALA A 365 39.75 -11.51 -14.92
C ALA A 365 40.35 -10.19 -15.49
N CYS A 366 40.17 -9.11 -14.75
CA CYS A 366 40.78 -7.85 -15.06
C CYS A 366 42.32 -7.97 -14.96
N LYS A 367 43.08 -7.32 -15.84
CA LYS A 367 44.57 -7.28 -15.82
C LYS A 367 45.15 -6.82 -14.48
N HIS A 368 44.40 -6.11 -13.66
CA HIS A 368 44.82 -5.59 -12.36
C HIS A 368 44.47 -6.55 -11.19
N ARG A 369 43.70 -7.63 -11.44
CA ARG A 369 43.18 -8.49 -10.39
C ARG A 369 44.28 -9.18 -9.58
N ASP A 370 45.37 -9.52 -10.22
CA ASP A 370 46.52 -10.21 -9.59
C ASP A 370 47.70 -9.27 -9.32
N ARG A 371 47.43 -7.96 -9.21
CA ARG A 371 48.40 -6.96 -8.79
C ARG A 371 48.96 -7.31 -7.42
N PRO A 372 50.29 -7.16 -7.19
CA PRO A 372 50.89 -7.36 -5.86
C PRO A 372 50.21 -6.54 -4.78
N ILE A 373 50.04 -7.13 -3.59
CA ILE A 373 49.42 -6.49 -2.42
C ILE A 373 50.06 -5.14 -2.15
N SER A 374 51.40 -5.06 -2.12
CA SER A 374 52.14 -3.82 -1.84
C SER A 374 51.86 -2.71 -2.88
N GLU A 375 51.69 -3.09 -4.15
CA GLU A 375 51.30 -2.14 -5.20
C GLU A 375 49.84 -1.67 -5.01
N SER A 376 48.91 -2.58 -4.71
CA SER A 376 47.51 -2.22 -4.45
C SER A 376 47.38 -1.30 -3.24
N LEU A 377 48.15 -1.51 -2.17
CA LEU A 377 48.19 -0.63 -1.00
C LEU A 377 48.69 0.76 -1.39
N ALA A 378 49.81 0.84 -2.15
CA ALA A 378 50.38 2.11 -2.62
C ALA A 378 49.36 2.85 -3.52
N GLU A 379 48.66 2.16 -4.41
CA GLU A 379 47.64 2.76 -5.27
C GLU A 379 46.43 3.22 -4.46
N PHE A 380 46.01 2.49 -3.45
CA PHE A 380 44.89 2.89 -2.58
C PHE A 380 45.23 4.14 -1.77
N GLN A 381 46.50 4.23 -1.29
CA GLN A 381 46.98 5.45 -0.64
C GLN A 381 46.95 6.64 -1.59
N LYS A 382 47.38 6.47 -2.86
CA LYS A 382 47.29 7.53 -3.86
C LYS A 382 45.84 7.96 -4.17
N MET A 383 44.90 7.03 -4.13
CA MET A 383 43.48 7.37 -4.23
C MET A 383 43.06 8.28 -3.06
N LYS A 384 43.43 7.94 -1.82
CA LYS A 384 43.11 8.72 -0.62
C LYS A 384 43.78 10.13 -0.68
N GLU A 385 44.97 10.24 -1.26
CA GLU A 385 45.69 11.51 -1.45
C GLU A 385 45.15 12.37 -2.61
N GLY A 386 44.08 11.90 -3.30
CA GLY A 386 43.51 12.65 -4.42
C GLY A 386 44.36 12.71 -5.68
N ARG A 387 45.32 11.78 -5.88
CA ARG A 387 46.20 11.78 -7.03
C ARG A 387 45.56 11.29 -8.34
N TYR A 388 44.36 10.75 -8.27
CA TYR A 388 43.58 10.24 -9.41
C TYR A 388 42.33 11.04 -9.61
N ALA A 389 41.97 11.29 -10.87
CA ALA A 389 40.69 11.87 -11.23
C ALA A 389 39.52 10.87 -10.88
N PRO A 390 38.31 11.36 -10.70
CA PRO A 390 37.15 10.51 -10.57
C PRO A 390 37.09 9.46 -11.67
N GLN A 391 36.74 8.23 -11.31
CA GLN A 391 36.67 7.06 -12.20
C GLN A 391 38.01 6.51 -12.73
N ALA A 392 39.13 7.18 -12.47
CA ALA A 392 40.47 6.73 -12.94
C ALA A 392 41.03 5.55 -12.12
N ALA A 393 40.61 5.40 -10.88
CA ALA A 393 40.97 4.30 -10.00
C ALA A 393 39.80 3.95 -9.07
N ILE A 394 39.62 2.65 -8.81
CA ILE A 394 38.63 2.10 -7.89
C ILE A 394 39.23 0.91 -7.13
N LEU A 395 38.82 0.73 -5.88
CA LEU A 395 39.08 -0.53 -5.16
C LEU A 395 37.99 -1.54 -5.50
N ARG A 396 38.39 -2.75 -5.89
CA ARG A 396 37.48 -3.87 -6.13
C ARG A 396 37.74 -5.01 -5.14
N MET A 397 36.64 -5.65 -4.71
CA MET A 397 36.65 -6.86 -3.90
C MET A 397 36.95 -8.06 -4.83
N LYS A 398 37.94 -8.86 -4.47
CA LYS A 398 38.37 -10.02 -5.27
C LYS A 398 37.54 -11.24 -4.89
N MET A 399 36.36 -11.31 -5.46
CA MET A 399 35.38 -12.38 -5.21
C MET A 399 35.46 -13.50 -6.27
N ASP A 400 34.38 -14.19 -6.55
CA ASP A 400 34.33 -15.32 -7.48
C ASP A 400 33.70 -14.92 -8.82
N LEU A 401 34.49 -14.87 -9.86
CA LEU A 401 34.04 -14.57 -11.23
C LEU A 401 33.26 -15.72 -11.87
N GLU A 402 33.39 -16.97 -11.39
CA GLU A 402 32.68 -18.14 -11.89
C GLU A 402 31.28 -18.27 -11.27
N ASP A 403 31.00 -17.57 -10.18
CA ASP A 403 29.71 -17.62 -9.52
C ASP A 403 28.57 -17.15 -10.45
N GLY A 404 27.40 -17.80 -10.36
CA GLY A 404 26.20 -17.41 -11.10
C GLY A 404 25.60 -16.06 -10.68
N ASN A 405 25.99 -15.55 -9.50
CA ASN A 405 25.51 -14.33 -8.91
C ASN A 405 26.36 -13.11 -9.36
N PRO A 406 25.78 -12.14 -10.10
CA PRO A 406 26.52 -10.96 -10.56
C PRO A 406 27.15 -10.13 -9.44
N GLN A 407 26.64 -10.18 -8.23
CA GLN A 407 27.18 -9.48 -7.08
C GLN A 407 28.52 -10.05 -6.60
N MET A 408 28.89 -11.25 -7.07
CA MET A 408 30.18 -11.87 -6.78
C MET A 408 31.27 -11.56 -7.82
N TRP A 409 30.96 -10.78 -8.88
CA TRP A 409 31.91 -10.52 -9.97
C TRP A 409 32.78 -9.29 -9.71
N ASP A 410 33.56 -9.36 -8.66
CA ASP A 410 34.47 -8.31 -8.21
C ASP A 410 33.78 -6.92 -8.13
N PRO A 411 32.82 -6.71 -7.22
CA PRO A 411 32.15 -5.42 -7.05
C PRO A 411 33.11 -4.35 -6.56
N ILE A 412 32.72 -3.10 -6.73
CA ILE A 412 33.49 -1.93 -6.32
C ILE A 412 33.32 -1.73 -4.82
N ALA A 413 34.43 -1.59 -4.08
CA ALA A 413 34.44 -1.25 -2.66
C ALA A 413 34.58 0.26 -2.42
N TYR A 414 35.52 0.93 -3.12
CA TYR A 414 35.76 2.37 -2.99
C TYR A 414 35.84 3.07 -4.35
N ARG A 415 35.36 4.29 -4.38
CA ARG A 415 35.36 5.20 -5.53
C ARG A 415 35.88 6.58 -5.14
N ILE A 416 36.38 7.35 -6.12
CA ILE A 416 36.86 8.72 -5.94
C ILE A 416 35.73 9.69 -6.29
N ILE A 417 35.44 10.61 -5.36
CA ILE A 417 34.43 11.68 -5.53
C ILE A 417 35.04 12.96 -4.96
N PHE A 418 35.18 14.00 -5.76
CA PHE A 418 35.56 15.32 -5.30
C PHE A 418 34.34 16.19 -5.10
N SER A 419 33.73 16.02 -3.94
CA SER A 419 32.59 16.80 -3.48
C SER A 419 32.67 16.95 -1.96
N THR A 420 32.36 18.14 -1.45
CA THR A 420 32.33 18.41 -0.01
C THR A 420 31.20 17.60 0.65
N HIS A 421 31.55 16.77 1.62
CA HIS A 421 30.59 15.98 2.36
C HIS A 421 29.94 16.82 3.47
N HIS A 422 28.64 16.74 3.65
CA HIS A 422 27.86 17.57 4.57
C HIS A 422 28.31 17.48 6.04
N ARG A 423 28.92 16.34 6.47
CA ARG A 423 29.43 16.14 7.84
C ARG A 423 30.94 16.16 7.94
N THR A 424 31.64 15.49 7.03
CA THR A 424 33.11 15.36 7.11
C THR A 424 33.87 16.42 6.31
N GLY A 425 33.16 17.30 5.60
CA GLY A 425 33.78 18.34 4.78
C GLY A 425 34.65 17.76 3.67
N ASP A 426 35.84 18.28 3.52
CA ASP A 426 36.83 17.88 2.50
C ASP A 426 37.88 16.89 3.04
N THR A 427 37.60 16.22 4.19
CA THR A 427 38.52 15.27 4.81
C THR A 427 38.76 14.04 3.93
N TRP A 428 37.75 13.62 3.17
CA TRP A 428 37.80 12.47 2.29
C TRP A 428 37.56 12.86 0.84
N CYS A 429 38.21 12.18 -0.07
CA CYS A 429 37.98 12.21 -1.50
C CYS A 429 37.76 10.82 -2.10
N ILE A 430 37.80 9.78 -1.24
CA ILE A 430 37.40 8.40 -1.56
C ILE A 430 36.29 8.02 -0.64
N TYR A 431 35.27 7.36 -1.19
CA TYR A 431 34.09 6.97 -0.47
C TYR A 431 33.77 5.49 -0.71
N PRO A 432 33.37 4.76 0.34
CA PRO A 432 32.93 3.39 0.16
C PRO A 432 31.64 3.35 -0.67
N THR A 433 31.44 2.24 -1.37
CA THR A 433 30.14 1.95 -1.99
C THR A 433 29.19 1.35 -0.97
N TYR A 434 27.89 1.32 -1.31
CA TYR A 434 26.90 0.62 -0.51
C TYR A 434 27.28 -0.84 -0.25
N ASP A 435 27.73 -1.58 -1.28
CA ASP A 435 28.12 -2.99 -1.17
C ASP A 435 29.26 -3.23 -0.18
N PHE A 436 30.11 -2.23 0.05
CA PHE A 436 31.20 -2.30 1.03
C PHE A 436 30.76 -1.80 2.42
N ALA A 437 30.10 -0.65 2.49
CA ALA A 437 29.78 0.00 3.77
C ALA A 437 28.67 -0.75 4.55
N HIS A 438 27.65 -1.25 3.87
CA HIS A 438 26.43 -1.74 4.49
C HIS A 438 26.68 -2.84 5.53
N CYS A 439 27.34 -3.93 5.14
CA CYS A 439 27.61 -5.04 6.05
C CYS A 439 28.59 -4.68 7.17
N LEU A 440 29.58 -3.84 6.85
CA LEU A 440 30.60 -3.45 7.83
C LEU A 440 30.03 -2.49 8.88
N CYS A 441 29.23 -1.51 8.49
CA CYS A 441 28.48 -0.68 9.44
C CYS A 441 27.55 -1.52 10.30
N ASP A 442 26.82 -2.50 9.71
CA ASP A 442 25.97 -3.41 10.48
C ASP A 442 26.79 -4.21 11.52
N SER A 443 27.99 -4.65 11.17
CA SER A 443 28.90 -5.35 12.08
C SER A 443 29.41 -4.43 13.20
N ILE A 444 29.91 -3.23 12.86
CA ILE A 444 30.42 -2.25 13.84
C ILE A 444 29.34 -1.84 14.84
N GLU A 445 28.10 -1.66 14.37
CA GLU A 445 26.95 -1.31 15.20
C GLU A 445 26.36 -2.49 15.99
N ASN A 446 26.91 -3.68 15.85
CA ASN A 446 26.38 -4.92 16.43
C ASN A 446 24.90 -5.18 16.05
N ILE A 447 24.51 -4.91 14.80
CA ILE A 447 23.21 -5.27 14.30
C ILE A 447 23.04 -6.79 14.33
N THR A 448 21.92 -7.26 14.85
CA THR A 448 21.61 -8.70 14.89
C THR A 448 20.93 -9.16 13.62
N HIS A 449 19.97 -8.36 13.12
CA HIS A 449 19.14 -8.68 11.98
C HIS A 449 19.17 -7.50 10.99
N SER A 450 19.79 -7.74 9.85
CA SER A 450 19.86 -6.85 8.70
C SER A 450 18.62 -7.06 7.81
N LEU A 451 17.51 -6.41 8.16
CA LEU A 451 16.25 -6.55 7.43
C LEU A 451 16.20 -5.55 6.27
N CYS A 452 16.06 -6.04 5.04
CA CYS A 452 16.07 -5.22 3.83
C CYS A 452 15.00 -5.69 2.82
N THR A 453 14.92 -5.03 1.66
CA THR A 453 13.98 -5.44 0.60
C THR A 453 14.56 -6.54 -0.28
N THR A 454 13.70 -7.30 -0.97
CA THR A 454 14.09 -8.40 -1.87
C THR A 454 15.00 -7.98 -3.03
N GLU A 455 15.19 -6.70 -3.26
CA GLU A 455 16.16 -6.16 -4.20
C GLU A 455 17.61 -6.56 -3.82
N PHE A 456 17.86 -6.78 -2.53
CA PHE A 456 19.17 -7.11 -1.98
C PHE A 456 19.42 -8.61 -1.79
N ILE A 457 18.51 -9.48 -2.25
CA ILE A 457 18.67 -10.94 -2.07
C ILE A 457 19.95 -11.46 -2.72
N LEU A 458 20.34 -10.93 -3.87
CA LEU A 458 21.59 -11.30 -4.54
C LEU A 458 22.81 -10.74 -3.81
N ALA A 459 22.67 -9.59 -3.14
CA ALA A 459 23.76 -8.97 -2.40
C ALA A 459 24.10 -9.72 -1.09
N ARG A 460 23.20 -10.57 -0.56
CA ARG A 460 23.43 -11.33 0.69
C ARG A 460 24.70 -12.16 0.67
N GLN A 461 25.00 -12.79 -0.47
CA GLN A 461 26.21 -13.61 -0.62
C GLN A 461 27.48 -12.75 -0.51
N ALA A 462 27.52 -11.61 -1.19
CA ALA A 462 28.62 -10.65 -1.11
C ALA A 462 28.75 -10.03 0.29
N TYR A 463 27.62 -9.73 0.95
CA TYR A 463 27.55 -9.25 2.33
C TYR A 463 28.28 -10.22 3.29
N TYR A 464 27.92 -11.50 3.24
CA TYR A 464 28.52 -12.52 4.10
C TYR A 464 29.99 -12.77 3.75
N TRP A 465 30.31 -12.79 2.44
CA TRP A 465 31.68 -12.93 2.00
C TRP A 465 32.59 -11.81 2.53
N LEU A 466 32.13 -10.55 2.49
CA LEU A 466 32.93 -9.42 2.94
C LEU A 466 33.17 -9.45 4.46
N CYS A 467 32.13 -9.77 5.25
CA CYS A 467 32.30 -9.92 6.70
C CYS A 467 33.36 -11.00 7.04
N ASP A 468 33.31 -12.14 6.36
CA ASP A 468 34.30 -13.23 6.52
C ASP A 468 35.69 -12.80 6.04
N ALA A 469 35.77 -12.06 4.92
CA ALA A 469 37.04 -11.61 4.32
C ALA A 469 37.84 -10.65 5.20
N VAL A 470 37.19 -9.85 6.04
CA VAL A 470 37.82 -8.91 6.96
C VAL A 470 37.66 -9.31 8.43
N ASP A 471 37.20 -10.52 8.72
CA ASP A 471 37.07 -11.12 10.05
C ASP A 471 36.28 -10.24 11.02
N VAL A 472 35.05 -9.92 10.67
CA VAL A 472 34.09 -9.19 11.51
C VAL A 472 32.78 -9.97 11.66
N TYR A 473 31.97 -9.63 12.67
CA TYR A 473 30.69 -10.28 12.92
C TYR A 473 29.74 -10.16 11.72
N LYS A 474 29.07 -11.24 11.40
CA LYS A 474 28.16 -11.40 10.27
C LYS A 474 26.70 -11.43 10.76
N PRO A 475 25.97 -10.30 10.68
CA PRO A 475 24.54 -10.25 11.02
C PRO A 475 23.68 -11.16 10.15
N VAL A 476 22.52 -11.58 10.66
CA VAL A 476 21.53 -12.29 9.84
C VAL A 476 20.88 -11.31 8.86
N GLN A 477 21.10 -11.47 7.57
CA GLN A 477 20.37 -10.71 6.54
C GLN A 477 19.12 -11.47 6.11
N TRP A 478 17.99 -10.76 6.07
CA TRP A 478 16.72 -11.30 5.59
C TRP A 478 15.95 -10.26 4.78
N GLU A 479 15.27 -10.70 3.72
CA GLU A 479 14.63 -9.79 2.78
C GLU A 479 13.12 -9.98 2.75
N TYR A 480 12.40 -8.85 2.66
CA TYR A 480 10.96 -8.77 2.51
C TYR A 480 10.57 -8.03 1.24
N GLY A 481 9.38 -8.34 0.71
CA GLY A 481 8.87 -7.74 -0.51
C GLY A 481 8.59 -6.24 -0.36
N ARG A 482 9.00 -5.47 -1.35
CA ARG A 482 8.75 -4.03 -1.43
C ARG A 482 7.26 -3.73 -1.54
N LEU A 483 6.81 -2.65 -0.90
CA LEU A 483 5.46 -2.11 -1.04
C LEU A 483 5.45 -1.02 -2.12
N SER A 484 4.59 -1.19 -3.10
CA SER A 484 4.19 -0.17 -4.07
C SER A 484 2.68 -0.01 -4.07
N VAL A 485 2.18 1.16 -4.45
CA VAL A 485 0.76 1.43 -4.62
C VAL A 485 0.48 1.87 -6.06
N THR A 486 -0.74 1.63 -6.53
CA THR A 486 -1.16 2.03 -7.89
C THR A 486 -1.24 3.55 -8.04
N ASN A 487 -1.26 4.03 -9.28
CA ASN A 487 -1.43 5.44 -9.66
C ASN A 487 -0.35 6.37 -9.09
N THR A 488 0.87 5.86 -8.89
CA THR A 488 1.98 6.65 -8.35
C THR A 488 3.34 6.30 -8.96
N ILE A 489 4.24 7.26 -8.85
CA ILE A 489 5.67 7.09 -9.12
C ILE A 489 6.42 7.47 -7.85
N LEU A 490 7.38 6.63 -7.43
CA LEU A 490 8.17 6.82 -6.22
C LEU A 490 9.64 7.19 -6.51
N SER A 491 10.06 7.17 -7.78
CA SER A 491 11.42 7.50 -8.21
C SER A 491 11.70 8.99 -8.09
N LYS A 492 12.66 9.41 -7.21
CA LYS A 492 13.09 10.80 -7.02
C LYS A 492 13.35 11.50 -8.37
N ARG A 493 14.16 10.91 -9.24
CA ARG A 493 14.49 11.48 -10.56
C ARG A 493 13.26 11.77 -11.41
N LYS A 494 12.26 10.88 -11.40
CA LYS A 494 11.02 11.07 -12.16
C LYS A 494 10.16 12.15 -11.53
N LEU A 495 10.06 12.19 -10.18
CA LEU A 495 9.30 13.21 -9.45
C LEU A 495 9.91 14.61 -9.63
N LEU A 496 11.24 14.74 -9.59
CA LEU A 496 11.90 16.01 -9.88
C LEU A 496 11.58 16.49 -11.30
N LYS A 497 11.60 15.60 -12.30
CA LYS A 497 11.22 15.95 -13.67
C LYS A 497 9.78 16.46 -13.77
N ILE A 498 8.84 15.84 -13.06
CA ILE A 498 7.43 16.27 -13.02
C ILE A 498 7.30 17.65 -12.38
N ARG A 499 8.07 17.92 -11.31
CA ARG A 499 8.14 19.24 -10.67
C ARG A 499 8.72 20.29 -11.62
N ASP A 500 9.85 20.00 -12.26
CA ASP A 500 10.55 20.93 -13.15
C ASP A 500 9.71 21.27 -14.40
N MET A 501 8.77 20.38 -14.78
CA MET A 501 7.79 20.63 -15.83
C MET A 501 6.53 21.40 -15.32
N GLY A 502 6.44 21.69 -14.01
CA GLY A 502 5.37 22.50 -13.44
C GLY A 502 4.06 21.75 -13.13
N PHE A 503 4.01 20.42 -13.24
CA PHE A 503 2.82 19.64 -12.89
C PHE A 503 2.57 19.55 -11.38
N ILE A 504 3.63 19.65 -10.58
CA ILE A 504 3.60 19.74 -9.13
C ILE A 504 4.52 20.87 -8.69
N ASN A 505 4.21 21.50 -7.54
CA ASN A 505 5.02 22.63 -7.03
C ASN A 505 6.21 22.14 -6.19
N SER A 506 6.09 21.03 -5.51
CA SER A 506 7.09 20.50 -4.57
C SER A 506 6.92 18.98 -4.40
N LEU A 507 7.90 18.33 -3.77
CA LEU A 507 7.84 16.90 -3.50
C LEU A 507 6.94 16.53 -2.30
N ASP A 508 6.38 17.52 -1.62
CA ASP A 508 5.33 17.37 -0.61
C ASP A 508 3.92 17.71 -1.16
N ASP A 509 3.77 17.79 -2.49
CA ASP A 509 2.46 18.00 -3.12
C ASP A 509 1.47 16.90 -2.67
N PRO A 510 0.27 17.25 -2.15
CA PRO A 510 -0.69 16.30 -1.61
C PRO A 510 -1.18 15.20 -2.57
N ARG A 511 -0.90 15.29 -3.86
CA ARG A 511 -1.18 14.25 -4.87
C ARG A 511 -0.13 13.14 -4.88
N LEU A 512 1.02 13.35 -4.24
CA LEU A 512 2.11 12.38 -4.16
C LEU A 512 1.93 11.42 -2.98
N TYR A 513 2.68 10.32 -3.00
CA TYR A 513 2.73 9.31 -1.93
C TYR A 513 4.08 9.31 -1.19
N THR A 514 4.79 10.43 -1.21
CA THR A 514 5.84 10.71 -0.22
C THR A 514 5.17 10.89 1.14
N LEU A 515 5.84 10.54 2.22
CA LEU A 515 5.28 10.66 3.58
C LEU A 515 5.02 12.12 3.97
N PRO A 516 5.90 13.10 3.63
CA PRO A 516 5.57 14.51 3.80
C PRO A 516 4.34 14.97 3.01
N ALA A 517 4.13 14.45 1.78
CA ALA A 517 2.93 14.77 1.00
C ALA A 517 1.66 14.22 1.63
N LEU A 518 1.70 12.97 2.11
CA LEU A 518 0.58 12.36 2.84
C LEU A 518 0.28 13.11 4.14
N ARG A 519 1.30 13.52 4.90
CA ARG A 519 1.16 14.36 6.09
C ARG A 519 0.51 15.69 5.75
N ARG A 520 1.02 16.43 4.77
CA ARG A 520 0.46 17.69 4.29
C ARG A 520 -0.99 17.55 3.82
N ARG A 521 -1.34 16.44 3.18
CA ARG A 521 -2.72 16.11 2.81
C ARG A 521 -3.63 15.93 4.03
N GLY A 522 -3.05 15.70 5.21
CA GLY A 522 -3.75 15.48 6.48
C GLY A 522 -3.95 14.02 6.84
N VAL A 523 -3.28 13.08 6.16
CA VAL A 523 -3.38 11.65 6.47
C VAL A 523 -2.84 11.37 7.88
N PRO A 524 -3.60 10.69 8.76
CA PRO A 524 -3.10 10.30 10.07
C PRO A 524 -2.02 9.22 9.96
N PRO A 525 -0.91 9.29 10.72
CA PRO A 525 0.13 8.27 10.70
C PRO A 525 -0.40 6.90 11.14
N GLN A 526 -1.39 6.85 12.03
CA GLN A 526 -2.06 5.63 12.47
C GLN A 526 -2.72 4.88 11.30
N ALA A 527 -3.29 5.60 10.33
CA ALA A 527 -3.90 5.02 9.15
C ALA A 527 -2.85 4.36 8.23
N ILE A 528 -1.69 5.01 8.06
CA ILE A 528 -0.56 4.47 7.29
C ILE A 528 -0.04 3.20 7.95
N ASN A 529 0.21 3.25 9.25
CA ASN A 529 0.68 2.10 10.01
C ASN A 529 -0.33 0.94 9.97
N ALA A 530 -1.63 1.21 10.13
CA ALA A 530 -2.68 0.20 10.05
C ALA A 530 -2.70 -0.48 8.67
N PHE A 531 -2.62 0.29 7.60
CA PHE A 531 -2.53 -0.22 6.24
C PHE A 531 -1.31 -1.13 6.05
N VAL A 532 -0.14 -0.68 6.46
CA VAL A 532 1.11 -1.45 6.33
C VAL A 532 1.05 -2.74 7.13
N ARG A 533 0.54 -2.69 8.37
CA ARG A 533 0.45 -3.84 9.27
C ARG A 533 -0.54 -4.90 8.78
N GLU A 534 -1.68 -4.47 8.21
CA GLU A 534 -2.64 -5.40 7.61
C GLU A 534 -2.04 -6.19 6.43
N LEU A 535 -1.11 -5.60 5.67
CA LEU A 535 -0.46 -6.29 4.55
C LEU A 535 0.46 -7.44 5.00
N GLY A 536 0.92 -7.42 6.24
CA GLY A 536 1.88 -8.39 6.76
C GLY A 536 3.26 -8.29 6.10
N VAL A 537 4.11 -9.26 6.41
CA VAL A 537 5.48 -9.33 5.87
C VAL A 537 5.67 -10.61 5.08
N THR A 538 5.85 -10.47 3.78
CA THR A 538 6.11 -11.56 2.85
C THR A 538 7.29 -11.21 1.93
N THR A 539 7.87 -12.19 1.26
CA THR A 539 8.93 -11.98 0.27
C THR A 539 8.40 -11.52 -1.11
N ALA A 540 7.09 -11.56 -1.32
CA ALA A 540 6.49 -11.14 -2.58
C ALA A 540 6.50 -9.62 -2.74
N THR A 541 7.01 -9.12 -3.86
CA THR A 541 6.83 -7.73 -4.26
C THR A 541 5.41 -7.55 -4.79
N THR A 542 4.67 -6.63 -4.18
CA THR A 542 3.25 -6.41 -4.49
C THR A 542 2.96 -4.95 -4.76
N THR A 543 2.19 -4.68 -5.82
CA THR A 543 1.56 -3.38 -6.03
C THR A 543 0.12 -3.44 -5.53
N ILE A 544 -0.19 -2.64 -4.53
CA ILE A 544 -1.49 -2.60 -3.86
C ILE A 544 -2.34 -1.48 -4.46
N ASN A 545 -3.62 -1.75 -4.71
CA ASN A 545 -4.54 -0.70 -5.14
C ASN A 545 -4.64 0.38 -4.05
N VAL A 546 -4.45 1.63 -4.44
CA VAL A 546 -4.47 2.80 -3.55
C VAL A 546 -5.77 2.94 -2.75
N VAL A 547 -6.88 2.49 -3.29
CA VAL A 547 -8.19 2.47 -2.60
C VAL A 547 -8.13 1.73 -1.27
N ARG A 548 -7.25 0.72 -1.13
CA ARG A 548 -7.07 0.00 0.14
C ARG A 548 -6.44 0.89 1.21
N LEU A 549 -5.44 1.71 0.85
CA LEU A 549 -4.90 2.73 1.75
C LEU A 549 -5.97 3.75 2.13
N GLU A 550 -6.75 4.23 1.15
CA GLU A 550 -7.82 5.19 1.41
C GLU A 550 -8.91 4.64 2.34
N ASN A 551 -9.19 3.33 2.32
CA ASN A 551 -10.12 2.72 3.26
C ASN A 551 -9.60 2.82 4.70
N HIS A 552 -8.31 2.53 4.94
CA HIS A 552 -7.70 2.70 6.26
C HIS A 552 -7.72 4.16 6.72
N ILE A 553 -7.51 5.11 5.79
CA ILE A 553 -7.59 6.54 6.08
C ILE A 553 -9.03 6.92 6.49
N ARG A 554 -10.05 6.45 5.76
CA ARG A 554 -11.47 6.69 6.08
C ARG A 554 -11.85 6.12 7.44
N ASP A 555 -11.46 4.87 7.71
CA ASP A 555 -11.80 4.19 8.96
C ASP A 555 -11.16 4.89 10.16
N CYS A 556 -9.88 5.26 10.05
CA CYS A 556 -9.18 6.05 11.07
C CYS A 556 -9.85 7.42 11.29
N LEU A 557 -10.09 8.17 10.22
CA LEU A 557 -10.70 9.50 10.31
C LEU A 557 -12.13 9.47 10.83
N ASN A 558 -12.89 8.40 10.53
CA ASN A 558 -14.22 8.23 11.11
C ASN A 558 -14.20 8.13 12.64
N GLU A 559 -13.11 7.64 13.23
CA GLU A 559 -12.96 7.59 14.69
C GLU A 559 -12.53 8.91 15.28
N ILE A 560 -11.62 9.65 14.63
CA ILE A 560 -10.94 10.79 15.23
C ILE A 560 -11.43 12.17 14.78
N ALA A 561 -12.12 12.28 13.61
CA ALA A 561 -12.47 13.58 13.06
C ALA A 561 -13.84 14.07 13.55
N PRO A 562 -13.92 15.27 14.14
CA PRO A 562 -15.20 15.93 14.42
C PRO A 562 -15.91 16.30 13.10
N ARG A 563 -17.23 16.34 13.15
CA ARG A 563 -18.09 16.64 12.00
C ARG A 563 -18.59 18.07 12.07
N VAL A 564 -18.48 18.75 10.93
CA VAL A 564 -19.01 20.11 10.76
C VAL A 564 -19.74 20.21 9.42
N MET A 565 -20.72 21.12 9.36
CA MET A 565 -21.38 21.45 8.10
C MET A 565 -20.49 22.36 7.26
N ALA A 566 -20.47 22.11 5.95
CA ALA A 566 -19.75 22.94 4.99
C ALA A 566 -20.53 23.05 3.67
N VAL A 567 -20.39 24.18 3.02
CA VAL A 567 -20.98 24.49 1.73
C VAL A 567 -19.83 24.92 0.81
N VAL A 568 -19.50 24.09 -0.15
CA VAL A 568 -18.34 24.36 -1.03
C VAL A 568 -18.71 25.35 -2.14
N ASN A 569 -19.88 25.20 -2.72
CA ASN A 569 -20.41 26.10 -3.74
C ASN A 569 -21.69 26.77 -3.21
N PRO A 570 -21.62 27.92 -2.53
CA PRO A 570 -22.73 28.49 -1.81
C PRO A 570 -23.78 29.13 -2.72
N ILE A 571 -25.05 28.77 -2.50
CA ILE A 571 -26.23 29.51 -2.98
C ILE A 571 -26.92 30.11 -1.77
N LYS A 572 -27.27 31.41 -1.86
CA LYS A 572 -27.99 32.15 -0.84
C LYS A 572 -29.46 31.72 -0.81
N VAL A 573 -29.98 31.48 0.39
CA VAL A 573 -31.38 31.15 0.66
C VAL A 573 -31.96 32.19 1.62
N VAL A 574 -33.10 32.75 1.28
CA VAL A 574 -33.84 33.70 2.12
C VAL A 574 -35.15 33.05 2.56
N LEU A 575 -35.33 32.93 3.89
CA LEU A 575 -36.56 32.42 4.50
C LEU A 575 -37.57 33.58 4.68
N GLU A 576 -38.45 33.79 3.68
CA GLU A 576 -39.30 34.98 3.54
C GLU A 576 -40.25 35.20 4.70
N ASN A 577 -40.68 34.15 5.38
CA ASN A 577 -41.64 34.17 6.46
C ASN A 577 -41.01 34.26 7.87
N LEU A 578 -39.69 34.40 7.98
CA LEU A 578 -39.02 34.72 9.25
C LEU A 578 -38.75 36.23 9.33
N PRO A 579 -38.80 36.84 10.56
CA PRO A 579 -38.39 38.21 10.80
C PRO A 579 -36.95 38.48 10.32
N GLU A 580 -36.63 39.74 10.00
CA GLU A 580 -35.28 40.11 9.54
C GLU A 580 -34.22 39.92 10.61
N ASP A 581 -34.58 40.06 11.87
CA ASP A 581 -33.75 39.91 13.07
C ASP A 581 -33.86 38.51 13.69
N TYR A 582 -34.50 37.54 13.00
CA TYR A 582 -34.65 36.17 13.51
C TYR A 582 -33.32 35.56 13.84
N PHE A 583 -33.18 35.07 15.07
CA PHE A 583 -31.98 34.41 15.56
C PHE A 583 -32.36 33.27 16.51
N GLU A 584 -31.82 32.10 16.26
CA GLU A 584 -31.91 30.93 17.12
C GLU A 584 -30.55 30.26 17.21
N GLU A 585 -30.13 29.76 18.37
CA GLU A 585 -28.96 28.93 18.51
C GLU A 585 -29.36 27.45 18.46
N ILE A 586 -28.74 26.71 17.57
CA ILE A 586 -28.93 25.25 17.45
C ILE A 586 -27.69 24.52 17.95
N GLU A 587 -27.89 23.66 18.93
CA GLU A 587 -26.80 22.81 19.44
C GLU A 587 -26.63 21.56 18.61
N LEU A 588 -25.40 21.33 18.12
CA LEU A 588 -25.03 20.21 17.24
C LEU A 588 -23.95 19.35 17.90
N PRO A 589 -24.04 18.01 17.83
CA PRO A 589 -22.96 17.13 18.27
C PRO A 589 -21.86 17.07 17.21
N PHE A 590 -20.59 17.15 17.64
CA PHE A 590 -19.47 16.92 16.73
C PHE A 590 -19.42 15.48 16.18
N LYS A 591 -19.99 14.51 16.90
CA LYS A 591 -20.13 13.12 16.44
C LYS A 591 -21.45 12.53 17.00
N PRO A 592 -22.49 12.35 16.17
CA PRO A 592 -23.85 12.05 16.63
C PRO A 592 -24.01 10.81 17.52
N ARG A 593 -23.06 9.87 17.49
CA ARG A 593 -23.12 8.62 18.27
C ARG A 593 -22.04 8.52 19.33
N ASP A 594 -21.27 9.58 19.51
CA ASP A 594 -20.15 9.61 20.44
C ASP A 594 -20.13 10.93 21.22
N PRO A 595 -20.80 10.96 22.39
CA PRO A 595 -20.88 12.19 23.21
C PRO A 595 -19.53 12.69 23.69
N SER A 596 -18.47 11.87 23.67
CA SER A 596 -17.14 12.30 24.11
C SER A 596 -16.55 13.42 23.25
N PHE A 597 -17.02 13.56 21.99
CA PHE A 597 -16.63 14.68 21.12
C PHE A 597 -17.28 16.00 21.54
N GLY A 598 -18.32 15.96 22.39
CA GLY A 598 -19.05 17.13 22.82
C GLY A 598 -19.94 17.74 21.74
N THR A 599 -20.44 18.95 22.04
CA THR A 599 -21.35 19.71 21.20
C THR A 599 -20.76 21.08 20.88
N HIS A 600 -21.37 21.76 19.92
CA HIS A 600 -21.12 23.15 19.58
C HIS A 600 -22.43 23.83 19.18
N LYS A 601 -22.44 25.18 19.15
CA LYS A 601 -23.60 25.96 18.82
C LYS A 601 -23.41 26.64 17.48
N VAL A 602 -24.45 26.60 16.65
CA VAL A 602 -24.48 27.29 15.36
C VAL A 602 -25.70 28.27 15.33
N PRO A 603 -25.57 29.47 14.75
CA PRO A 603 -26.70 30.35 14.56
C PRO A 603 -27.61 29.82 13.46
N PHE A 604 -28.92 30.04 13.61
CA PHE A 604 -29.92 29.86 12.55
C PHE A 604 -30.66 31.18 12.37
N THR A 605 -30.66 31.66 11.13
CA THR A 605 -31.17 33.03 10.79
C THR A 605 -32.07 33.00 9.58
N ARG A 606 -32.67 34.14 9.25
CA ARG A 606 -33.49 34.31 8.03
C ARG A 606 -32.71 34.04 6.75
N VAL A 607 -31.42 34.36 6.72
CA VAL A 607 -30.55 34.16 5.54
C VAL A 607 -29.60 33.02 5.80
N LEU A 608 -29.57 32.07 4.88
CA LEU A 608 -28.74 30.86 4.90
C LEU A 608 -28.00 30.70 3.59
N TYR A 609 -26.98 29.79 3.59
CA TYR A 609 -26.32 29.30 2.40
C TYR A 609 -26.47 27.78 2.35
N ILE A 610 -26.75 27.26 1.16
CA ILE A 610 -26.75 25.80 0.87
C ILE A 610 -25.80 25.50 -0.28
N ASP A 611 -25.40 24.26 -0.44
CA ASP A 611 -24.55 23.87 -1.57
C ASP A 611 -25.31 23.80 -2.89
N ALA A 612 -24.72 24.30 -3.98
CA ALA A 612 -25.32 24.30 -5.30
C ALA A 612 -25.75 22.90 -5.75
N SER A 613 -25.04 21.86 -5.34
CA SER A 613 -25.40 20.47 -5.63
C SER A 613 -26.68 20.00 -4.94
N ASP A 614 -27.15 20.71 -3.91
CA ASP A 614 -28.38 20.40 -3.18
C ASP A 614 -29.62 21.09 -3.79
N PHE A 615 -29.47 21.83 -4.89
CA PHE A 615 -30.55 22.48 -5.59
C PHE A 615 -30.58 22.11 -7.10
N ARG A 616 -31.77 21.95 -7.66
CA ARG A 616 -32.03 21.83 -9.11
C ARG A 616 -33.24 22.67 -9.49
N GLU A 617 -33.18 23.36 -10.64
CA GLU A 617 -34.31 24.15 -11.17
C GLU A 617 -35.45 23.27 -11.70
N ILE A 618 -35.11 22.07 -12.19
CA ILE A 618 -36.08 21.11 -12.72
C ILE A 618 -36.12 19.91 -11.78
N ASP A 619 -37.29 19.63 -11.23
CA ASP A 619 -37.51 18.46 -10.38
C ASP A 619 -37.61 17.16 -11.20
N SER A 620 -37.21 16.06 -10.56
CA SER A 620 -37.43 14.70 -11.11
C SER A 620 -37.86 13.73 -10.01
N PRO A 621 -38.55 12.62 -10.35
CA PRO A 621 -39.03 11.66 -9.36
C PRO A 621 -37.93 11.09 -8.45
N ASP A 622 -36.70 10.99 -8.96
CA ASP A 622 -35.56 10.41 -8.27
C ASP A 622 -34.71 11.45 -7.54
N TYR A 623 -35.04 12.73 -7.64
CA TYR A 623 -34.35 13.81 -6.94
C TYR A 623 -35.06 14.14 -5.62
N PHE A 624 -34.39 13.98 -4.50
CA PHE A 624 -34.95 14.16 -3.14
C PHE A 624 -34.42 15.39 -2.40
N ARG A 625 -33.67 16.27 -3.08
CA ARG A 625 -33.17 17.53 -2.51
C ARG A 625 -34.07 18.71 -2.91
N LEU A 626 -33.61 19.94 -2.73
CA LEU A 626 -34.40 21.14 -2.97
C LEU A 626 -34.63 21.40 -4.45
N ALA A 627 -35.87 21.66 -4.80
CA ALA A 627 -36.30 22.13 -6.13
C ALA A 627 -37.51 23.08 -5.97
N PRO A 628 -37.91 23.84 -6.98
CA PRO A 628 -39.10 24.69 -6.92
C PRO A 628 -40.34 23.92 -6.49
N ASN A 629 -41.06 24.45 -5.48
CA ASN A 629 -42.22 23.83 -4.83
C ASN A 629 -41.99 22.48 -4.15
N LYS A 630 -40.76 22.07 -3.95
CA LYS A 630 -40.38 20.84 -3.26
C LYS A 630 -39.77 21.14 -1.91
N SER A 631 -40.17 20.36 -0.88
CA SER A 631 -39.65 20.53 0.46
C SER A 631 -38.40 19.70 0.72
N VAL A 632 -37.48 20.23 1.49
CA VAL A 632 -36.31 19.52 1.99
C VAL A 632 -36.08 19.90 3.45
N GLY A 633 -35.57 18.94 4.24
CA GLY A 633 -35.14 19.19 5.62
C GLY A 633 -33.78 19.88 5.66
N LEU A 634 -33.61 20.78 6.60
CA LEU A 634 -32.30 21.30 7.00
C LEU A 634 -31.76 20.47 8.15
N GLN A 635 -30.47 20.17 8.12
CA GLN A 635 -29.82 19.31 9.13
C GLN A 635 -30.03 19.85 10.54
N ASN A 636 -30.61 19.04 11.43
CA ASN A 636 -30.92 19.37 12.82
C ASN A 636 -31.88 20.59 13.02
N VAL A 637 -32.57 21.03 11.98
CA VAL A 637 -33.64 22.02 12.06
C VAL A 637 -34.98 21.28 12.08
N PRO A 638 -35.92 21.61 12.98
CA PRO A 638 -37.15 20.86 13.17
C PRO A 638 -38.12 20.91 11.99
N CYS A 639 -38.09 22.00 11.23
CA CYS A 639 -39.03 22.23 10.14
C CYS A 639 -38.34 22.31 8.78
N PRO A 640 -38.94 21.74 7.73
CA PRO A 640 -38.41 21.79 6.35
C PRO A 640 -38.58 23.17 5.73
N ILE A 641 -37.83 23.41 4.64
CA ILE A 641 -37.99 24.55 3.76
C ILE A 641 -38.59 24.15 2.42
N VAL A 642 -39.31 25.07 1.78
CA VAL A 642 -39.84 24.89 0.40
C VAL A 642 -39.42 26.13 -0.40
N CYS A 643 -38.81 25.88 -1.59
CA CYS A 643 -38.42 26.93 -2.51
C CYS A 643 -39.67 27.49 -3.22
N THR A 644 -39.95 28.76 -3.06
CA THR A 644 -41.12 29.46 -3.66
C THR A 644 -40.73 30.25 -4.89
N GLU A 645 -39.51 30.80 -4.95
CA GLU A 645 -39.01 31.62 -6.05
C GLU A 645 -37.50 31.40 -6.25
N VAL A 646 -37.06 31.41 -7.51
CA VAL A 646 -35.64 31.38 -7.90
C VAL A 646 -35.29 32.73 -8.53
N ARG A 647 -34.44 33.51 -7.90
CA ARG A 647 -33.96 34.78 -8.44
C ARG A 647 -32.63 34.60 -9.12
N LYS A 648 -32.53 35.16 -10.33
CA LYS A 648 -31.34 35.00 -11.18
C LYS A 648 -30.64 36.33 -11.42
N ASN A 649 -29.33 36.23 -11.59
CA ASN A 649 -28.49 37.31 -12.07
C ASN A 649 -28.74 37.55 -13.58
N ALA A 650 -28.22 38.65 -14.13
CA ALA A 650 -28.32 38.98 -15.54
C ALA A 650 -27.67 37.97 -16.48
N ASP A 651 -26.68 37.20 -15.99
CA ASP A 651 -26.00 36.12 -16.72
C ASP A 651 -26.72 34.76 -16.66
N GLY A 652 -27.87 34.71 -15.97
CA GLY A 652 -28.68 33.48 -15.83
C GLY A 652 -28.27 32.60 -14.65
N SER A 653 -27.21 32.92 -13.94
CA SER A 653 -26.81 32.21 -12.71
C SER A 653 -27.80 32.50 -11.58
N ILE A 654 -27.90 31.58 -10.60
CA ILE A 654 -28.78 31.76 -9.44
C ILE A 654 -28.18 32.81 -8.51
N ALA A 655 -28.95 33.90 -8.26
CA ALA A 655 -28.57 34.91 -7.30
C ALA A 655 -28.97 34.54 -5.87
N GLU A 656 -30.23 34.14 -5.69
CA GLU A 656 -30.75 33.65 -4.41
C GLU A 656 -32.01 32.79 -4.60
N LEU A 657 -32.27 31.93 -3.63
CA LEU A 657 -33.50 31.16 -3.53
C LEU A 657 -34.39 31.77 -2.44
N VAL A 658 -35.63 32.08 -2.77
CA VAL A 658 -36.62 32.45 -1.78
C VAL A 658 -37.33 31.19 -1.34
N CYS A 659 -37.35 30.97 -0.02
CA CYS A 659 -37.94 29.77 0.56
C CYS A 659 -38.88 30.12 1.71
N ARG A 660 -39.80 29.22 1.97
CA ARG A 660 -40.67 29.27 3.16
C ARG A 660 -40.24 28.22 4.18
N TYR A 661 -40.05 28.63 5.41
CA TYR A 661 -39.90 27.76 6.55
C TYR A 661 -41.26 27.25 6.98
N GLN A 662 -41.51 25.95 6.87
CA GLN A 662 -42.81 25.35 7.08
C GLN A 662 -42.93 24.79 8.51
N ASN A 663 -43.77 25.33 9.33
CA ASN A 663 -44.17 24.71 10.58
C ASN A 663 -45.19 23.62 10.28
N VAL A 664 -44.67 22.47 9.85
CA VAL A 664 -45.48 21.28 9.52
C VAL A 664 -45.71 20.53 10.83
N GLY A 665 -46.92 20.64 11.40
CA GLY A 665 -47.32 19.70 12.45
C GLY A 665 -47.01 18.26 12.07
N LYS A 666 -46.98 17.37 13.02
CA LYS A 666 -46.48 15.94 12.99
C LYS A 666 -46.62 15.07 11.72
N GLN A 667 -46.99 15.61 10.54
CA GLN A 667 -47.52 14.84 9.41
C GLN A 667 -46.54 14.45 8.29
N SER A 668 -45.34 15.05 8.12
CA SER A 668 -44.40 14.53 7.14
C SER A 668 -42.96 14.85 7.44
N LYS A 669 -42.18 13.87 7.86
CA LYS A 669 -40.71 14.00 7.91
C LYS A 669 -40.18 14.16 6.50
N PRO A 670 -39.26 15.13 6.24
CA PRO A 670 -38.59 15.26 4.96
C PRO A 670 -37.89 13.97 4.57
N LYS A 671 -37.93 13.66 3.28
CA LYS A 671 -37.22 12.47 2.75
C LYS A 671 -35.71 12.60 2.83
N THR A 672 -35.19 13.84 2.81
CA THR A 672 -33.75 14.13 2.81
C THR A 672 -33.51 15.43 3.60
N TYR A 673 -32.32 15.49 4.21
CA TYR A 673 -31.81 16.66 4.92
C TYR A 673 -30.55 17.16 4.22
N ILE A 674 -30.47 18.49 3.99
CA ILE A 674 -29.29 19.15 3.38
C ILE A 674 -28.53 19.95 4.43
N GLN A 675 -27.27 20.26 4.14
CA GLN A 675 -26.45 21.16 4.96
C GLN A 675 -26.80 22.60 4.68
N TRP A 676 -26.52 23.43 5.67
CA TRP A 676 -26.77 24.85 5.60
C TRP A 676 -25.83 25.64 6.51
N ILE A 677 -25.53 26.91 6.16
CA ILE A 677 -24.70 27.78 6.95
C ILE A 677 -25.45 29.11 7.07
N ALA A 678 -25.62 29.65 8.29
CA ALA A 678 -26.30 30.89 8.50
C ALA A 678 -25.44 32.12 8.10
N ASP A 679 -26.08 33.15 7.60
CA ASP A 679 -25.49 34.48 7.48
C ASP A 679 -25.73 35.26 8.76
N CYS A 680 -24.77 35.26 9.67
CA CYS A 680 -24.85 35.90 10.97
C CYS A 680 -23.49 36.46 11.39
N PRO A 681 -23.08 37.64 10.87
CA PRO A 681 -21.78 38.24 11.22
C PRO A 681 -21.60 38.48 12.73
N LYS A 682 -22.67 38.76 13.47
CA LYS A 682 -22.60 38.93 14.93
C LYS A 682 -22.16 37.69 15.69
N ALA A 683 -22.43 36.49 15.12
CA ALA A 683 -22.02 35.22 15.69
C ALA A 683 -20.76 34.63 14.95
N GLY A 684 -20.10 35.43 14.10
CA GLY A 684 -18.94 34.95 13.32
C GLY A 684 -19.27 33.93 12.26
N SER A 685 -20.54 33.87 11.79
CA SER A 685 -20.99 32.95 10.73
C SER A 685 -21.26 33.72 9.43
N PRO A 686 -20.86 33.18 8.29
CA PRO A 686 -20.10 31.95 8.06
C PRO A 686 -18.60 32.11 8.30
N VAL A 687 -17.92 31.00 8.64
CA VAL A 687 -16.45 30.90 8.54
C VAL A 687 -16.11 30.75 7.05
N ARG A 688 -15.36 31.70 6.51
CA ARG A 688 -15.00 31.69 5.08
C ARG A 688 -13.67 31.01 4.86
N LEU A 689 -13.63 30.04 3.93
CA LEU A 689 -12.40 29.43 3.48
C LEU A 689 -11.87 30.13 2.22
N ASN A 690 -10.58 30.41 2.20
CA ASN A 690 -9.93 31.01 1.04
C ASN A 690 -9.83 29.99 -0.11
N GLU A 691 -9.43 28.76 0.22
CA GLU A 691 -9.33 27.67 -0.75
C GLU A 691 -9.76 26.34 -0.13
N VAL A 692 -10.53 25.58 -0.89
CA VAL A 692 -10.76 24.15 -0.68
C VAL A 692 -10.10 23.39 -1.81
N ARG A 693 -9.05 22.65 -1.50
CA ARG A 693 -8.28 21.90 -2.48
C ARG A 693 -8.76 20.46 -2.54
N ILE A 694 -9.18 20.03 -3.69
CA ILE A 694 -9.70 18.69 -3.97
C ILE A 694 -8.72 17.99 -4.90
N TYR A 695 -8.23 16.84 -4.47
CA TYR A 695 -7.23 16.07 -5.20
C TYR A 695 -7.84 14.81 -5.79
N ASP A 696 -7.62 14.61 -7.07
CA ASP A 696 -7.83 13.36 -7.79
C ASP A 696 -6.46 12.70 -8.09
N PRO A 697 -6.38 11.43 -8.49
CA PRO A 697 -5.10 10.79 -8.79
C PRO A 697 -4.29 11.57 -9.83
N LEU A 698 -2.99 11.75 -9.55
CA LEU A 698 -2.06 12.46 -10.45
C LEU A 698 -1.84 11.69 -11.75
N PHE A 699 -1.94 10.36 -11.72
CA PHE A 699 -1.78 9.50 -12.89
C PHE A 699 -3.09 8.78 -13.18
N ARG A 700 -3.40 8.63 -14.48
CA ARG A 700 -4.65 8.01 -14.94
C ARG A 700 -4.62 6.50 -14.84
N HIS A 701 -3.47 5.87 -15.12
CA HIS A 701 -3.32 4.41 -15.09
C HIS A 701 -2.72 3.88 -13.77
N PRO A 702 -3.05 2.65 -13.39
CA PRO A 702 -2.51 2.03 -12.18
C PRO A 702 -0.99 1.93 -12.16
N ASP A 703 -0.34 1.65 -13.28
CA ASP A 703 1.12 1.71 -13.47
C ASP A 703 1.48 2.71 -14.57
N PRO A 704 1.85 3.94 -14.21
CA PRO A 704 2.23 4.98 -15.17
C PRO A 704 3.51 4.66 -15.96
N CYS A 705 4.29 3.67 -15.51
CA CYS A 705 5.56 3.30 -16.13
C CYS A 705 5.45 2.07 -17.06
N ASP A 706 4.30 1.43 -17.09
CA ASP A 706 4.07 0.29 -17.97
C ASP A 706 3.94 0.74 -19.42
N LYS A 707 4.92 0.40 -20.26
CA LYS A 707 4.95 0.75 -21.68
C LYS A 707 3.84 0.11 -22.51
N ALA A 708 3.20 -0.93 -21.99
CA ALA A 708 2.09 -1.58 -22.70
C ALA A 708 0.80 -0.75 -22.59
N THR A 709 0.58 -0.11 -21.45
CA THR A 709 -0.60 0.73 -21.19
C THR A 709 -0.34 2.22 -21.43
N VAL A 710 0.91 2.67 -21.26
CA VAL A 710 1.35 4.07 -21.41
C VAL A 710 2.57 4.12 -22.36
N PRO A 711 2.37 3.90 -23.67
CA PRO A 711 3.46 3.80 -24.65
C PRO A 711 4.31 5.07 -24.75
N ASP A 712 3.71 6.25 -24.59
CA ASP A 712 4.37 7.56 -24.67
C ASP A 712 5.07 7.95 -23.36
N GLY A 713 5.05 7.06 -22.35
CA GLY A 713 5.73 7.22 -21.07
C GLY A 713 4.92 8.03 -20.04
N TYR A 714 5.36 7.96 -18.79
CA TYR A 714 4.61 8.42 -17.62
C TYR A 714 4.21 9.90 -17.62
N ILE A 715 4.87 10.76 -18.40
CA ILE A 715 4.50 12.17 -18.50
C ILE A 715 3.15 12.33 -19.22
N SER A 716 2.89 11.53 -20.27
CA SER A 716 1.61 11.56 -20.97
C SER A 716 0.43 11.03 -20.15
N ASP A 717 0.73 10.33 -19.05
CA ASP A 717 -0.28 9.78 -18.16
C ASP A 717 -0.75 10.77 -17.07
N ILE A 718 -0.12 11.93 -16.97
CA ILE A 718 -0.47 12.93 -15.96
C ILE A 718 -1.89 13.44 -16.18
N ASN A 719 -2.66 13.47 -15.12
CA ASN A 719 -3.99 14.06 -15.07
C ASN A 719 -3.86 15.54 -14.68
N GLU A 720 -3.96 16.43 -15.66
CA GLU A 720 -3.85 17.88 -15.48
C GLU A 720 -4.97 18.43 -14.58
N ASP A 721 -6.15 17.81 -14.58
CA ASP A 721 -7.30 18.17 -13.73
C ASP A 721 -7.26 17.52 -12.34
N SER A 722 -6.11 16.97 -11.94
CA SER A 722 -5.95 16.30 -10.64
C SER A 722 -6.01 17.21 -9.42
N LEU A 723 -5.96 18.52 -9.59
CA LEU A 723 -6.16 19.54 -8.56
C LEU A 723 -7.30 20.47 -8.92
N LYS A 724 -8.36 20.46 -8.11
CA LYS A 724 -9.48 21.39 -8.22
C LYS A 724 -9.50 22.30 -6.99
N ILE A 725 -9.59 23.61 -7.21
CA ILE A 725 -9.61 24.61 -6.16
C ILE A 725 -10.96 25.31 -6.17
N ALA A 726 -11.74 25.12 -5.08
CA ALA A 726 -12.94 25.89 -4.84
C ALA A 726 -12.62 27.09 -3.93
N LYS A 727 -13.05 28.27 -4.31
CA LYS A 727 -12.88 29.52 -3.54
C LYS A 727 -14.20 29.98 -2.96
N GLY A 728 -14.14 30.59 -1.77
CA GLY A 728 -15.31 31.16 -1.13
C GLY A 728 -16.25 30.13 -0.49
N ALA A 729 -15.79 28.94 -0.23
CA ALA A 729 -16.52 27.95 0.54
C ALA A 729 -16.81 28.44 1.96
N LEU A 730 -17.91 27.97 2.52
CA LEU A 730 -18.43 28.42 3.83
C LEU A 730 -18.49 27.22 4.77
N VAL A 731 -18.11 27.43 6.03
CA VAL A 731 -18.17 26.43 7.09
C VAL A 731 -18.89 27.01 8.30
N GLU A 732 -19.54 26.18 9.08
CA GLU A 732 -20.16 26.60 10.34
C GLU A 732 -19.13 26.99 11.39
N THR A 733 -19.57 27.72 12.39
CA THR A 733 -18.73 28.25 13.49
C THR A 733 -18.02 27.16 14.29
N GLY A 734 -18.53 25.94 14.31
CA GLY A 734 -17.91 24.80 14.97
C GLY A 734 -16.49 24.51 14.50
N LEU A 735 -16.07 24.98 13.31
CA LEU A 735 -14.68 24.86 12.87
C LEU A 735 -13.72 25.58 13.85
N TRP A 736 -14.11 26.77 14.34
CA TRP A 736 -13.30 27.48 15.33
C TRP A 736 -13.18 26.73 16.65
N ASP A 737 -14.24 26.06 17.08
CA ASP A 737 -14.20 25.21 18.29
C ASP A 737 -13.25 24.05 18.14
N VAL A 738 -13.18 23.43 16.94
CA VAL A 738 -12.20 22.38 16.63
C VAL A 738 -10.78 22.92 16.71
N ILE A 739 -10.51 24.07 16.07
CA ILE A 739 -9.19 24.72 16.08
C ILE A 739 -8.79 25.09 17.51
N LYS A 740 -9.68 25.70 18.30
CA LYS A 740 -9.43 26.09 19.71
C LYS A 740 -9.12 24.86 20.58
N ARG A 741 -9.90 23.80 20.45
CA ARG A 741 -9.67 22.56 21.20
C ARG A 741 -8.29 21.96 20.89
N TYR A 742 -7.88 21.96 19.62
CA TYR A 742 -6.56 21.51 19.23
C TYR A 742 -5.47 22.42 19.82
N ALA A 743 -5.60 23.73 19.65
CA ALA A 743 -4.66 24.72 20.16
C ALA A 743 -4.53 24.73 21.70
N ALA A 744 -5.54 24.24 22.42
CA ALA A 744 -5.51 24.13 23.90
C ALA A 744 -4.65 22.96 24.39
N THR A 745 -4.39 21.96 23.55
CA THR A 745 -3.53 20.81 23.93
C THR A 745 -2.05 21.18 23.86
N ASP A 746 -1.21 20.56 24.67
CA ASP A 746 0.24 20.83 24.63
C ASP A 746 0.87 20.42 23.29
N ALA A 747 0.45 19.27 22.75
CA ALA A 747 0.86 18.84 21.40
C ALA A 747 0.40 19.83 20.32
N GLY A 748 -0.83 20.35 20.42
CA GLY A 748 -1.35 21.33 19.47
C GLY A 748 -0.60 22.66 19.51
N LYS A 749 -0.23 23.15 20.71
CA LYS A 749 0.60 24.35 20.85
C LYS A 749 1.96 24.19 20.21
N GLU A 750 2.61 23.04 20.45
CA GLU A 750 3.90 22.72 19.86
C GLU A 750 3.81 22.65 18.33
N GLU A 751 2.83 21.93 17.79
CA GLU A 751 2.65 21.78 16.35
C GLU A 751 2.31 23.11 15.67
N LEU A 752 1.42 23.92 16.27
CA LEU A 752 1.09 25.25 15.75
C LEU A 752 2.30 26.20 15.77
N SER A 753 3.18 26.09 16.76
CA SER A 753 4.43 26.87 16.79
C SER A 753 5.38 26.54 15.64
N LYS A 754 5.27 25.33 15.10
CA LYS A 754 6.01 24.85 13.92
C LYS A 754 5.23 25.03 12.60
N HIS A 755 4.08 25.65 12.63
CA HIS A 755 3.16 25.79 11.49
C HIS A 755 2.60 24.46 10.95
N ASN A 756 2.57 23.42 11.76
CA ASN A 756 2.01 22.12 11.43
C ASN A 756 0.50 22.10 11.72
N VAL A 757 -0.28 22.65 10.84
CA VAL A 757 -1.74 22.78 10.99
C VAL A 757 -2.51 21.57 10.45
N GLU A 758 -1.87 20.68 9.72
CA GLU A 758 -2.48 19.52 9.04
C GLU A 758 -3.03 18.46 10.01
N ASN A 759 -2.76 18.59 11.29
CA ASN A 759 -3.38 17.80 12.34
C ASN A 759 -4.79 18.27 12.73
N ILE A 760 -5.19 19.47 12.30
CA ILE A 760 -6.56 19.98 12.45
C ILE A 760 -7.41 19.38 11.34
N ARG A 761 -8.11 18.29 11.67
CA ARG A 761 -8.91 17.48 10.75
C ARG A 761 -10.38 17.57 11.09
N VAL A 762 -11.21 17.62 10.05
CA VAL A 762 -12.67 17.63 10.17
C VAL A 762 -13.31 16.76 9.10
N GLN A 763 -14.49 16.24 9.39
CA GLN A 763 -15.36 15.69 8.37
C GLN A 763 -16.34 16.78 7.93
N PHE A 764 -16.26 17.23 6.68
CA PHE A 764 -17.37 17.95 6.06
C PHE A 764 -18.47 16.94 5.77
N MET A 765 -19.58 17.07 6.48
CA MET A 765 -20.66 16.11 6.43
C MET A 765 -21.12 15.91 4.97
N ARG A 766 -21.34 14.67 4.54
CA ARG A 766 -21.72 14.26 3.17
C ARG A 766 -20.69 14.56 2.06
N ILE A 767 -19.54 15.19 2.35
CA ILE A 767 -18.57 15.61 1.33
C ILE A 767 -17.28 14.77 1.45
N GLY A 768 -16.65 14.72 2.62
CA GLY A 768 -15.37 14.04 2.80
C GLY A 768 -14.67 14.40 4.07
N TYR A 769 -13.42 13.94 4.21
CA TYR A 769 -12.54 14.32 5.30
C TYR A 769 -11.53 15.35 4.81
N PHE A 770 -11.28 16.35 5.63
CA PHE A 770 -10.46 17.51 5.30
C PHE A 770 -9.48 17.83 6.43
N ALA A 771 -8.37 18.47 6.08
CA ALA A 771 -7.39 19.02 7.02
C ALA A 771 -6.93 20.41 6.56
N LEU A 772 -6.51 21.26 7.49
CA LEU A 772 -5.86 22.52 7.13
C LEU A 772 -4.55 22.22 6.39
N ASP A 773 -4.27 23.02 5.34
CA ASP A 773 -3.00 22.94 4.61
C ASP A 773 -1.93 23.81 5.28
N LYS A 774 -0.67 23.49 5.13
CA LYS A 774 0.45 24.31 5.62
C LYS A 774 0.47 25.75 5.08
N ASP A 775 -0.24 26.00 3.95
CA ASP A 775 -0.40 27.35 3.39
C ASP A 775 -1.43 28.20 4.18
N THR A 776 -2.06 27.61 5.21
CA THR A 776 -2.94 28.35 6.14
C THR A 776 -2.10 29.32 6.97
N VAL A 777 -2.53 30.59 6.99
CA VAL A 777 -1.98 31.59 7.88
C VAL A 777 -2.98 31.83 9.00
N LEU A 778 -2.61 31.49 10.22
CA LEU A 778 -3.47 31.51 11.39
C LEU A 778 -2.67 31.92 12.63
N SER A 779 -2.99 33.08 13.22
CA SER A 779 -2.36 33.54 14.46
C SER A 779 -3.14 33.05 15.69
N LEU A 780 -2.50 33.06 16.84
CA LEU A 780 -3.19 32.76 18.11
C LEU A 780 -4.32 33.77 18.37
N ALA A 781 -4.13 35.06 18.01
CA ALA A 781 -5.15 36.07 18.11
C ALA A 781 -6.36 35.82 17.21
N ASP A 782 -6.13 35.26 16.00
CA ASP A 782 -7.22 34.86 15.11
C ASP A 782 -8.01 33.69 15.72
N ILE A 783 -7.32 32.74 16.34
CA ILE A 783 -7.94 31.60 17.01
C ILE A 783 -8.81 32.08 18.20
N GLU A 784 -8.28 32.95 19.06
CA GLU A 784 -8.98 33.45 20.23
C GLU A 784 -10.24 34.25 19.85
N ASN A 785 -10.14 35.11 18.83
CA ASN A 785 -11.17 36.04 18.43
C ASN A 785 -12.11 35.53 17.33
N ASN A 786 -11.94 34.27 16.83
CA ASN A 786 -12.65 33.72 15.67
C ASN A 786 -12.55 34.65 14.44
N ASN A 787 -11.38 35.23 14.21
CA ASN A 787 -11.18 36.23 13.21
C ASN A 787 -10.84 35.62 11.84
N THR A 788 -11.81 35.65 10.93
CA THR A 788 -11.61 35.23 9.54
C THR A 788 -11.03 36.35 8.65
N GLY A 789 -10.97 37.60 9.15
CA GLY A 789 -10.56 38.76 8.34
C GLY A 789 -9.05 38.82 8.08
N SER A 790 -8.22 38.31 9.00
CA SER A 790 -6.76 38.25 8.90
C SER A 790 -6.26 36.81 8.62
N ALA A 791 -7.06 35.80 8.96
CA ALA A 791 -6.70 34.40 8.68
C ALA A 791 -6.84 34.08 7.22
N ASN A 792 -5.86 33.32 6.69
CA ASN A 792 -5.93 32.70 5.37
C ASN A 792 -6.15 31.19 5.56
N LEU A 793 -7.41 30.75 5.48
CA LEU A 793 -7.77 29.35 5.71
C LEU A 793 -7.77 28.57 4.39
N VAL A 794 -6.78 27.69 4.24
CA VAL A 794 -6.65 26.75 3.13
C VAL A 794 -6.86 25.33 3.63
N ILE A 795 -7.71 24.55 2.97
CA ILE A 795 -8.05 23.21 3.44
C ILE A 795 -7.93 22.18 2.33
N ASN A 796 -7.34 21.03 2.65
CA ASN A 796 -7.12 19.90 1.76
C ASN A 796 -8.16 18.80 1.97
N ARG A 797 -8.73 18.25 0.89
CA ARG A 797 -9.47 17.01 0.98
C ARG A 797 -8.50 15.85 1.20
N ILE A 798 -8.62 15.15 2.33
CA ILE A 798 -7.81 13.97 2.64
C ILE A 798 -8.30 12.79 1.81
N VAL A 799 -9.59 12.48 1.94
CA VAL A 799 -10.26 11.36 1.26
C VAL A 799 -11.76 11.60 1.19
N THR A 800 -12.42 11.02 0.18
CA THR A 800 -13.87 11.00 0.05
C THR A 800 -14.53 10.15 1.14
N LEU A 801 -15.82 10.31 1.36
CA LEU A 801 -16.61 9.37 2.13
C LEU A 801 -16.72 8.04 1.35
N LYS A 802 -17.09 6.96 2.04
CA LYS A 802 -17.37 5.68 1.39
C LYS A 802 -18.56 5.87 0.46
N GLU A 803 -18.38 5.66 -0.83
CA GLU A 803 -19.45 5.75 -1.81
C GLU A 803 -20.46 4.63 -1.56
N ASP A 804 -21.71 5.00 -1.35
CA ASP A 804 -22.83 4.10 -1.54
C ASP A 804 -22.99 3.91 -3.06
N SER A 805 -22.55 2.79 -3.59
CA SER A 805 -22.59 2.42 -5.01
C SER A 805 -24.00 2.42 -5.64
N LYS A 806 -25.01 2.94 -4.94
CA LYS A 806 -26.41 3.04 -5.33
C LYS A 806 -26.95 4.48 -5.45
N LYS A 807 -26.11 5.53 -5.32
CA LYS A 807 -26.62 6.92 -5.28
C LYS A 807 -26.28 7.80 -6.45
N ASP A 808 -25.50 7.34 -7.41
CA ASP A 808 -25.09 8.09 -8.61
C ASP A 808 -25.54 7.43 -9.94
N ALA A 809 -26.63 6.64 -9.92
CA ALA A 809 -27.30 6.17 -11.11
C ALA A 809 -28.51 7.05 -11.45
#